data_ccefb24fc30e2cca644ed0db576199b4
#
_entry.id   ccefb24fc30e2cca644ed0db576199b4
#
_cell.length_a   1.000
_cell.length_b   1.000
_cell.length_c   1.000
_cell.angle_alpha   90.00
_cell.angle_beta   90.00
_cell.angle_gamma   90.00
#
_symmetry.space_group_name_H-M   'P 1'
#
loop_
_entity.id
_entity.type
_entity.pdbx_description
1 polymer ?
#
loop_
_entity_poly.entity_id
_entity_poly.type
_entity_poly.pdbx_seq_one_letter_code
_entity_poly.pdbx_strand_id
1 'polypeptide(L)'
;MIELQDIILPKGDPMIYWMIALLAIPFFSFLTSQKIGSKAPQWATFLLGLNTLLAIYLTATHWNSAALTMRGHWFKVGESQITYSFLLDRLTLIMSVIVNFISLLVHLFSQEYMRKDKAKPRYYAFLGLFTFSMMGIVLFNDLLFIFIFWELVGLSSYLLIGFWFEKKSASIAANKAFIMNRIGDIGFITGLMIFYTQFQSFDLEVIKSLMIDSEIKDGNWVAQFTNNGQVIINTLDGRWLSAAGIALFCGAVGKSAQFPLQVWLPDAMEGPTPVSALIHAATMVAAGVYLLARVFVILDAQALEVVAIVGAITAFMAAIAALSQFDIKKVLAYSTISQLGYMVMAMGIGAYTSGLFHLVTHAFFKAGLFLSAGIIIHQLHKLESKDVMFNAQDMRVMGGLRKHMPKTFFCFLIFALALAGLPGFSGFLSKDAILLDLAVWADIKGGGFYIPEVLAFGTVLFTSFYTLRMILLIFFGNFRLPVIMQKNELSNELKDGNWIMMAPVIILAALSLGPVFGLTLNPEHSWFVEAMPTPIYLVPAVYAAESLVDVSPETFEALHGLVNAVSIGLALIGIVIGYLAYKPNAKLEQEFVERREPRGFFGQVSFYHWYQDALYTKAILKFVMLKAQALSWFDKHVIDGFVDGFAKSQVIFAHLMKWFDRYFVDGLVHLTVFTGGRIGQLTRSIQSGNVQAYILTSFVFLILLMLYLVF
;
A
#
# COMPACT_ATOMS: atom_id res chain seq x y z
N MET A 1 -29.89 -22.24 3.35
CA MET A 1 -29.43 -21.00 4.00
C MET A 1 -29.12 -21.32 5.45
N ILE A 2 -27.86 -21.58 5.80
CA ILE A 2 -27.42 -21.63 7.19
C ILE A 2 -26.79 -20.26 7.40
N GLU A 3 -27.57 -19.31 7.95
CA GLU A 3 -27.04 -18.09 8.54
C GLU A 3 -26.16 -18.55 9.71
N LEU A 4 -24.86 -18.61 9.49
CA LEU A 4 -23.90 -18.66 10.58
C LEU A 4 -23.95 -17.29 11.25
N GLN A 5 -24.81 -17.10 12.25
CA GLN A 5 -24.80 -15.90 13.09
C GLN A 5 -23.42 -15.78 13.72
N ASP A 6 -22.78 -14.62 13.57
CA ASP A 6 -21.52 -14.32 14.23
C ASP A 6 -21.66 -14.51 15.74
N ILE A 7 -20.79 -15.29 16.33
CA ILE A 7 -20.77 -15.50 17.78
C ILE A 7 -19.90 -14.40 18.39
N ILE A 8 -20.54 -13.47 19.12
CA ILE A 8 -19.81 -12.47 19.90
C ILE A 8 -19.22 -13.14 21.13
N LEU A 9 -17.90 -13.19 21.22
CA LEU A 9 -17.19 -13.80 22.33
C LEU A 9 -17.39 -12.99 23.62
N PRO A 10 -17.79 -13.63 24.76
CA PRO A 10 -17.90 -12.97 26.04
C PRO A 10 -16.50 -12.50 26.52
N LYS A 11 -16.47 -11.45 27.33
CA LYS A 11 -15.23 -10.97 27.95
C LYS A 11 -14.63 -12.09 28.80
N GLY A 12 -13.34 -12.43 28.54
CA GLY A 12 -12.63 -13.50 29.25
C GLY A 12 -12.65 -14.85 28.55
N ASP A 13 -13.24 -14.97 27.36
CA ASP A 13 -13.15 -16.19 26.56
C ASP A 13 -11.68 -16.48 26.21
N PRO A 14 -11.19 -17.72 26.42
CA PRO A 14 -9.81 -18.10 26.08
C PRO A 14 -9.43 -17.82 24.62
N MET A 15 -10.38 -17.84 23.71
CA MET A 15 -10.17 -17.58 22.27
C MET A 15 -9.62 -16.18 22.01
N ILE A 16 -10.04 -15.20 22.80
CA ILE A 16 -9.56 -13.82 22.72
C ILE A 16 -8.03 -13.77 22.94
N TYR A 17 -7.52 -14.53 23.91
CA TYR A 17 -6.07 -14.57 24.19
C TYR A 17 -5.27 -15.18 23.05
N TRP A 18 -5.82 -16.18 22.34
CA TRP A 18 -5.17 -16.76 21.16
C TRP A 18 -5.12 -15.79 19.98
N MET A 19 -6.21 -15.03 19.73
CA MET A 19 -6.22 -13.99 18.69
C MET A 19 -5.22 -12.87 19.02
N ILE A 20 -5.17 -12.44 20.27
CA ILE A 20 -4.19 -11.46 20.73
C ILE A 20 -2.76 -12.01 20.61
N ALA A 21 -2.54 -13.30 20.93
CA ALA A 21 -1.23 -13.92 20.82
C ALA A 21 -0.72 -13.96 19.38
N LEU A 22 -1.58 -14.24 18.39
CA LEU A 22 -1.24 -14.17 16.96
C LEU A 22 -0.68 -12.80 16.55
N LEU A 23 -1.21 -11.74 17.16
CA LEU A 23 -0.74 -10.37 16.92
C LEU A 23 0.50 -10.04 17.75
N ALA A 24 0.52 -10.44 19.03
CA ALA A 24 1.55 -10.05 19.99
C ALA A 24 2.92 -10.71 19.72
N ILE A 25 2.95 -11.97 19.26
CA ILE A 25 4.21 -12.72 19.06
C ILE A 25 5.13 -12.02 18.02
N PRO A 26 4.68 -11.62 16.81
CA PRO A 26 5.52 -10.89 15.87
C PRO A 26 5.95 -9.50 16.40
N PHE A 27 5.09 -8.82 17.17
CA PHE A 27 5.44 -7.57 17.83
C PHE A 27 6.53 -7.77 18.90
N PHE A 28 6.43 -8.83 19.67
CA PHE A 28 7.48 -9.19 20.63
C PHE A 28 8.80 -9.53 19.94
N SER A 29 8.75 -10.19 18.77
CA SER A 29 9.94 -10.41 17.94
C SER A 29 10.58 -9.08 17.52
N PHE A 30 9.78 -8.08 17.09
CA PHE A 30 10.27 -6.73 16.77
C PHE A 30 11.01 -6.08 17.96
N LEU A 31 10.39 -6.07 19.14
CA LEU A 31 10.94 -5.41 20.32
C LEU A 31 12.23 -6.04 20.85
N THR A 32 12.35 -7.36 20.71
CA THR A 32 13.44 -8.12 21.33
C THR A 32 14.62 -8.39 20.41
N SER A 33 14.41 -8.48 19.08
CA SER A 33 15.47 -8.88 18.13
C SER A 33 16.70 -7.97 18.18
N GLN A 34 16.54 -6.65 18.31
CA GLN A 34 17.67 -5.73 18.40
C GLN A 34 18.47 -5.94 19.70
N LYS A 35 17.79 -6.22 20.82
CA LYS A 35 18.43 -6.41 22.12
C LYS A 35 19.20 -7.73 22.21
N ILE A 36 18.73 -8.78 21.54
CA ILE A 36 19.35 -10.11 21.53
C ILE A 36 20.62 -10.15 20.66
N GLY A 37 20.79 -9.20 19.75
CA GLY A 37 22.01 -9.03 18.98
C GLY A 37 22.29 -10.18 18.00
N SER A 38 23.43 -10.87 18.11
CA SER A 38 23.87 -11.90 17.16
C SER A 38 22.93 -13.11 17.04
N LYS A 39 22.16 -13.43 18.08
CA LYS A 39 21.18 -14.53 18.10
C LYS A 39 19.79 -14.12 17.60
N ALA A 40 19.59 -12.89 17.18
CA ALA A 40 18.32 -12.41 16.65
C ALA A 40 17.73 -13.28 15.52
N PRO A 41 18.54 -13.81 14.55
CA PRO A 41 18.01 -14.67 13.51
C PRO A 41 17.29 -15.91 14.04
N GLN A 42 17.92 -16.64 14.98
CA GLN A 42 17.34 -17.85 15.56
C GLN A 42 16.12 -17.53 16.43
N TRP A 43 16.20 -16.47 17.22
CA TRP A 43 15.14 -16.01 18.09
C TRP A 43 13.88 -15.60 17.33
N ALA A 44 14.03 -14.73 16.33
CA ALA A 44 12.90 -14.28 15.51
C ALA A 44 12.28 -15.47 14.74
N THR A 45 13.10 -16.35 14.17
CA THR A 45 12.59 -17.55 13.47
C THR A 45 11.83 -18.48 14.43
N PHE A 46 12.32 -18.66 15.66
CA PHE A 46 11.62 -19.44 16.68
C PHE A 46 10.24 -18.86 17.02
N LEU A 47 10.17 -17.55 17.28
CA LEU A 47 8.91 -16.88 17.58
C LEU A 47 7.91 -16.97 16.42
N LEU A 48 8.37 -16.77 15.18
CA LEU A 48 7.51 -16.92 14.00
C LEU A 48 7.08 -18.38 13.78
N GLY A 49 7.92 -19.34 14.15
CA GLY A 49 7.57 -20.76 14.18
C GLY A 49 6.41 -21.04 15.13
N LEU A 50 6.48 -20.53 16.36
CA LEU A 50 5.38 -20.62 17.33
C LEU A 50 4.10 -19.96 16.81
N ASN A 51 4.23 -18.77 16.22
CA ASN A 51 3.07 -18.05 15.65
C ASN A 51 2.42 -18.80 14.49
N THR A 52 3.24 -19.42 13.63
CA THR A 52 2.76 -20.26 12.53
C THR A 52 2.02 -21.49 13.04
N LEU A 53 2.56 -22.18 14.06
CA LEU A 53 1.90 -23.32 14.71
C LEU A 53 0.57 -22.91 15.34
N LEU A 54 0.52 -21.75 15.98
CA LEU A 54 -0.72 -21.21 16.54
C LEU A 54 -1.75 -20.92 15.44
N ALA A 55 -1.35 -20.30 14.32
CA ALA A 55 -2.24 -20.06 13.19
C ALA A 55 -2.81 -21.36 12.61
N ILE A 56 -1.96 -22.39 12.44
CA ILE A 56 -2.39 -23.73 11.97
C ILE A 56 -3.35 -24.38 12.97
N TYR A 57 -3.04 -24.30 14.27
CA TYR A 57 -3.90 -24.84 15.33
C TYR A 57 -5.30 -24.20 15.30
N LEU A 58 -5.37 -22.88 15.21
CA LEU A 58 -6.64 -22.15 15.14
C LEU A 58 -7.43 -22.51 13.88
N THR A 59 -6.75 -22.64 12.75
CA THR A 59 -7.38 -23.07 11.51
C THR A 59 -7.93 -24.49 11.62
N ALA A 60 -7.15 -25.42 12.15
CA ALA A 60 -7.59 -26.82 12.30
C ALA A 60 -8.80 -26.98 13.26
N THR A 61 -8.88 -26.16 14.29
CA THR A 61 -9.94 -26.24 15.32
C THR A 61 -11.20 -25.43 14.96
N HIS A 62 -11.07 -24.35 14.18
CA HIS A 62 -12.19 -23.41 13.94
C HIS A 62 -12.61 -23.30 12.47
N TRP A 63 -12.07 -24.13 11.57
CA TRP A 63 -12.39 -24.08 10.14
C TRP A 63 -13.88 -24.21 9.82
N ASN A 64 -14.57 -25.09 10.53
CA ASN A 64 -16.01 -25.38 10.34
C ASN A 64 -16.90 -24.66 11.37
N SER A 65 -16.34 -23.79 12.19
CA SER A 65 -17.09 -23.02 13.17
C SER A 65 -17.73 -21.78 12.53
N ALA A 66 -18.77 -21.24 13.18
CA ALA A 66 -19.27 -19.91 12.87
C ALA A 66 -18.16 -18.86 13.09
N ALA A 67 -18.26 -17.73 12.41
CA ALA A 67 -17.35 -16.63 12.58
C ALA A 67 -17.38 -16.12 14.02
N LEU A 68 -16.21 -15.94 14.64
CA LEU A 68 -16.07 -15.47 16.02
C LEU A 68 -15.67 -14.00 16.00
N THR A 69 -16.50 -13.15 16.62
CA THR A 69 -16.25 -11.71 16.71
C THR A 69 -15.97 -11.31 18.16
N MET A 70 -14.92 -10.54 18.37
CA MET A 70 -14.64 -9.85 19.63
C MET A 70 -14.75 -8.35 19.41
N ARG A 71 -15.58 -7.68 20.22
CA ARG A 71 -15.73 -6.21 20.19
C ARG A 71 -15.31 -5.60 21.52
N GLY A 72 -14.67 -4.44 21.45
CA GLY A 72 -14.31 -3.65 22.62
C GLY A 72 -14.39 -2.14 22.35
N HIS A 73 -14.44 -1.35 23.41
CA HIS A 73 -14.43 0.10 23.33
C HIS A 73 -12.99 0.60 23.48
N TRP A 74 -12.58 1.51 22.61
CA TRP A 74 -11.26 2.13 22.68
C TRP A 74 -11.33 3.48 23.41
N PHE A 75 -12.03 4.47 22.85
CA PHE A 75 -12.26 5.76 23.49
C PHE A 75 -13.55 6.39 23.00
N LYS A 76 -14.00 7.46 23.69
CA LYS A 76 -15.20 8.22 23.36
C LYS A 76 -14.85 9.62 22.90
N VAL A 77 -15.45 10.09 21.81
CA VAL A 77 -15.32 11.47 21.30
C VAL A 77 -16.71 12.07 21.23
N GLY A 78 -17.01 13.01 22.14
CA GLY A 78 -18.37 13.52 22.28
C GLY A 78 -19.37 12.40 22.64
N GLU A 79 -20.38 12.19 21.82
CA GLU A 79 -21.34 11.07 21.97
C GLU A 79 -20.95 9.81 21.21
N SER A 80 -20.02 9.91 20.26
CA SER A 80 -19.56 8.79 19.45
C SER A 80 -18.57 7.92 20.21
N GLN A 81 -18.80 6.61 20.23
CA GLN A 81 -17.88 5.63 20.79
C GLN A 81 -17.05 5.01 19.66
N ILE A 82 -15.73 5.11 19.76
CA ILE A 82 -14.82 4.40 18.86
C ILE A 82 -14.59 3.02 19.43
N THR A 83 -14.95 2.01 18.65
CA THR A 83 -14.81 0.60 18.99
C THR A 83 -13.62 -0.01 18.25
N TYR A 84 -13.22 -1.20 18.66
CA TYR A 84 -12.37 -2.08 17.89
C TYR A 84 -13.01 -3.47 17.83
N SER A 85 -12.83 -4.15 16.71
CA SER A 85 -13.33 -5.52 16.56
C SER A 85 -12.29 -6.42 15.90
N PHE A 86 -12.18 -7.64 16.43
CA PHE A 86 -11.46 -8.76 15.83
C PHE A 86 -12.45 -9.71 15.20
N LEU A 87 -12.10 -10.30 14.08
CA LEU A 87 -12.90 -11.32 13.41
C LEU A 87 -12.06 -12.55 13.10
N LEU A 88 -12.56 -13.72 13.45
CA LEU A 88 -11.97 -15.00 13.09
C LEU A 88 -12.96 -15.78 12.23
N ASP A 89 -12.89 -15.56 10.93
CA ASP A 89 -13.61 -16.28 9.90
C ASP A 89 -12.65 -17.09 9.02
N ARG A 90 -13.15 -17.82 8.06
CA ARG A 90 -12.32 -18.64 7.14
C ARG A 90 -11.27 -17.82 6.39
N LEU A 91 -11.61 -16.59 5.99
CA LEU A 91 -10.67 -15.69 5.31
C LEU A 91 -9.53 -15.27 6.24
N THR A 92 -9.83 -14.90 7.48
CA THR A 92 -8.83 -14.59 8.52
C THR A 92 -7.93 -15.80 8.81
N LEU A 93 -8.52 -16.99 8.95
CA LEU A 93 -7.78 -18.23 9.24
C LEU A 93 -6.77 -18.54 8.12
N ILE A 94 -7.21 -18.57 6.86
CA ILE A 94 -6.34 -18.83 5.70
C ILE A 94 -5.22 -17.79 5.63
N MET A 95 -5.56 -16.51 5.70
CA MET A 95 -4.58 -15.43 5.57
C MET A 95 -3.60 -15.43 6.75
N SER A 96 -4.05 -15.75 7.95
CA SER A 96 -3.16 -15.90 9.12
C SER A 96 -2.13 -16.99 8.91
N VAL A 97 -2.53 -18.15 8.37
CA VAL A 97 -1.60 -19.24 8.03
C VAL A 97 -0.62 -18.79 6.94
N ILE A 98 -1.10 -18.25 5.84
CA ILE A 98 -0.26 -17.86 4.70
C ILE A 98 0.77 -16.81 5.10
N VAL A 99 0.35 -15.74 5.80
CA VAL A 99 1.24 -14.64 6.22
C VAL A 99 2.33 -15.18 7.16
N ASN A 100 1.95 -15.94 8.18
CA ASN A 100 2.93 -16.47 9.15
C ASN A 100 3.84 -17.53 8.54
N PHE A 101 3.31 -18.42 7.71
CA PHE A 101 4.08 -19.48 7.06
C PHE A 101 5.11 -18.92 6.08
N ILE A 102 4.70 -18.02 5.17
CA ILE A 102 5.64 -17.38 4.24
C ILE A 102 6.66 -16.53 5.01
N SER A 103 6.24 -15.80 6.05
CA SER A 103 7.15 -15.04 6.90
C SER A 103 8.18 -15.95 7.58
N LEU A 104 7.75 -17.11 8.13
CA LEU A 104 8.65 -18.11 8.71
C LEU A 104 9.69 -18.61 7.71
N LEU A 105 9.26 -18.98 6.50
CA LEU A 105 10.17 -19.46 5.44
C LEU A 105 11.19 -18.38 5.04
N VAL A 106 10.75 -17.12 4.97
CA VAL A 106 11.62 -15.97 4.70
C VAL A 106 12.61 -15.74 5.86
N HIS A 107 12.17 -15.84 7.12
CA HIS A 107 13.06 -15.74 8.29
C HIS A 107 14.13 -16.83 8.26
N LEU A 108 13.74 -18.07 7.96
CA LEU A 108 14.67 -19.21 7.85
C LEU A 108 15.68 -18.98 6.73
N PHE A 109 15.23 -18.64 5.53
CA PHE A 109 16.08 -18.33 4.37
C PHE A 109 17.09 -17.21 4.66
N SER A 110 16.63 -16.17 5.35
CA SER A 110 17.41 -14.99 5.68
C SER A 110 18.56 -15.28 6.66
N GLN A 111 18.54 -16.40 7.41
CA GLN A 111 19.64 -16.76 8.31
C GLN A 111 20.95 -16.91 7.57
N GLU A 112 20.91 -17.50 6.37
CA GLU A 112 22.11 -17.62 5.54
C GLU A 112 22.30 -16.40 4.62
N TYR A 113 21.22 -15.89 4.01
CA TYR A 113 21.30 -14.75 3.09
C TYR A 113 21.93 -13.51 3.73
N MET A 114 21.52 -13.18 4.97
CA MET A 114 22.00 -12.02 5.74
C MET A 114 23.15 -12.37 6.70
N ARG A 115 23.77 -13.57 6.58
CA ARG A 115 24.76 -14.08 7.55
C ARG A 115 25.92 -13.14 7.76
N LYS A 116 26.41 -12.50 6.68
CA LYS A 116 27.56 -11.57 6.70
C LYS A 116 27.18 -10.13 7.04
N ASP A 117 25.88 -9.79 7.07
CA ASP A 117 25.45 -8.43 7.32
C ASP A 117 25.56 -8.07 8.81
N LYS A 118 26.16 -6.92 9.10
CA LYS A 118 26.34 -6.42 10.48
C LYS A 118 25.03 -5.97 11.10
N ALA A 119 24.06 -5.52 10.30
CA ALA A 119 22.77 -4.99 10.75
C ALA A 119 21.65 -6.06 10.82
N LYS A 120 22.01 -7.36 10.80
CA LYS A 120 21.01 -8.45 10.87
C LYS A 120 20.03 -8.35 12.05
N PRO A 121 20.39 -7.89 13.28
CA PRO A 121 19.39 -7.75 14.35
C PRO A 121 18.30 -6.73 13.99
N ARG A 122 18.67 -5.60 13.38
CA ARG A 122 17.72 -4.59 12.86
C ARG A 122 16.84 -5.16 11.73
N TYR A 123 17.43 -5.97 10.86
CA TYR A 123 16.71 -6.65 9.79
C TYR A 123 15.58 -7.54 10.31
N TYR A 124 15.89 -8.41 11.31
CA TYR A 124 14.90 -9.30 11.90
C TYR A 124 13.84 -8.56 12.73
N ALA A 125 14.23 -7.46 13.38
CA ALA A 125 13.26 -6.58 14.04
C ALA A 125 12.26 -6.01 13.01
N PHE A 126 12.72 -5.49 11.87
CA PHE A 126 11.83 -4.95 10.85
C PHE A 126 10.95 -6.02 10.19
N LEU A 127 11.45 -7.25 10.00
CA LEU A 127 10.62 -8.37 9.56
C LEU A 127 9.50 -8.70 10.57
N GLY A 128 9.82 -8.70 11.88
CA GLY A 128 8.84 -8.89 12.94
C GLY A 128 7.77 -7.78 12.94
N LEU A 129 8.17 -6.52 12.81
CA LEU A 129 7.25 -5.38 12.70
C LEU A 129 6.34 -5.51 11.47
N PHE A 130 6.90 -5.93 10.34
CA PHE A 130 6.15 -6.09 9.11
C PHE A 130 5.11 -7.22 9.21
N THR A 131 5.48 -8.36 9.81
CA THR A 131 4.54 -9.46 10.06
C THR A 131 3.46 -9.06 11.05
N PHE A 132 3.80 -8.34 12.12
CA PHE A 132 2.85 -7.77 13.08
C PHE A 132 1.84 -6.86 12.38
N SER A 133 2.32 -5.95 11.54
CA SER A 133 1.48 -4.99 10.82
C SER A 133 0.49 -5.71 9.88
N MET A 134 0.95 -6.73 9.16
CA MET A 134 0.08 -7.50 8.28
C MET A 134 -0.93 -8.35 9.06
N MET A 135 -0.52 -8.94 10.19
CA MET A 135 -1.44 -9.68 11.06
C MET A 135 -2.54 -8.77 11.64
N GLY A 136 -2.22 -7.50 11.91
CA GLY A 136 -3.23 -6.52 12.31
C GLY A 136 -4.27 -6.29 11.22
N ILE A 137 -3.86 -6.11 9.96
CA ILE A 137 -4.83 -6.00 8.84
C ILE A 137 -5.72 -7.23 8.75
N VAL A 138 -5.16 -8.44 8.97
CA VAL A 138 -5.87 -9.71 8.82
C VAL A 138 -6.88 -9.95 9.95
N LEU A 139 -6.53 -9.60 11.20
CA LEU A 139 -7.32 -9.91 12.38
C LEU A 139 -8.40 -8.88 12.71
N PHE A 140 -8.16 -7.60 12.42
CA PHE A 140 -9.14 -6.56 12.70
C PHE A 140 -10.27 -6.55 11.65
N ASN A 141 -11.49 -6.29 12.12
CA ASN A 141 -12.68 -6.14 11.27
C ASN A 141 -13.29 -4.72 11.36
N ASP A 142 -12.52 -3.78 11.84
CA ASP A 142 -12.86 -2.38 11.95
C ASP A 142 -12.03 -1.58 10.94
N LEU A 143 -12.67 -0.79 10.07
CA LEU A 143 -12.01 -0.05 8.99
C LEU A 143 -10.94 0.93 9.51
N LEU A 144 -11.15 1.53 10.69
CA LEU A 144 -10.17 2.44 11.29
C LEU A 144 -8.91 1.68 11.75
N PHE A 145 -9.08 0.52 12.41
CA PHE A 145 -7.95 -0.30 12.83
C PHE A 145 -7.26 -0.95 11.64
N ILE A 146 -8.00 -1.42 10.63
CA ILE A 146 -7.41 -1.86 9.35
C ILE A 146 -6.56 -0.74 8.76
N PHE A 147 -7.04 0.53 8.76
CA PHE A 147 -6.29 1.67 8.26
C PHE A 147 -5.02 1.96 9.09
N ILE A 148 -5.09 1.88 10.43
CA ILE A 148 -3.91 2.06 11.31
C ILE A 148 -2.83 1.03 10.97
N PHE A 149 -3.19 -0.25 10.86
CA PHE A 149 -2.24 -1.31 10.50
C PHE A 149 -1.80 -1.23 9.03
N TRP A 150 -2.66 -0.72 8.16
CA TRP A 150 -2.34 -0.42 6.77
C TRP A 150 -1.20 0.60 6.65
N GLU A 151 -1.26 1.64 7.46
CA GLU A 151 -0.21 2.64 7.59
C GLU A 151 1.09 2.04 8.13
N LEU A 152 0.97 1.15 9.11
CA LEU A 152 2.11 0.49 9.72
C LEU A 152 2.79 -0.50 8.76
N VAL A 153 2.04 -1.19 7.88
CA VAL A 153 2.60 -1.96 6.76
C VAL A 153 3.36 -1.05 5.81
N GLY A 154 2.84 0.14 5.52
CA GLY A 154 3.55 1.16 4.71
C GLY A 154 4.88 1.58 5.35
N LEU A 155 4.89 1.88 6.63
CA LEU A 155 6.10 2.25 7.38
C LEU A 155 7.12 1.11 7.44
N SER A 156 6.68 -0.10 7.77
CA SER A 156 7.57 -1.25 7.88
C SER A 156 8.17 -1.65 6.54
N SER A 157 7.42 -1.53 5.44
CA SER A 157 7.94 -1.72 4.09
C SER A 157 8.96 -0.66 3.70
N TYR A 158 8.74 0.61 4.05
CA TYR A 158 9.70 1.69 3.86
C TYR A 158 11.05 1.37 4.53
N LEU A 159 11.02 0.89 5.78
CA LEU A 159 12.22 0.50 6.53
C LEU A 159 12.94 -0.70 5.91
N LEU A 160 12.21 -1.63 5.32
CA LEU A 160 12.76 -2.83 4.69
C LEU A 160 13.29 -2.57 3.27
N ILE A 161 12.61 -1.76 2.45
CA ILE A 161 13.07 -1.35 1.11
C ILE A 161 14.35 -0.51 1.26
N GLY A 162 14.33 0.45 2.19
CA GLY A 162 15.46 1.30 2.54
C GLY A 162 16.46 0.67 3.52
N PHE A 163 16.49 -0.66 3.67
CA PHE A 163 17.34 -1.32 4.67
C PHE A 163 18.80 -0.93 4.54
N TRP A 164 19.33 -0.89 3.32
CA TRP A 164 20.67 -0.38 2.99
C TRP A 164 20.62 1.11 2.65
N PHE A 165 20.14 1.93 3.59
CA PHE A 165 19.92 3.38 3.42
C PHE A 165 21.18 4.17 3.03
N GLU A 166 22.37 3.60 3.23
CA GLU A 166 23.64 4.17 2.77
C GLU A 166 23.73 4.22 1.22
N LYS A 167 22.98 3.33 0.54
CA LYS A 167 22.82 3.37 -0.91
C LYS A 167 21.75 4.40 -1.27
N LYS A 168 22.15 5.44 -2.01
CA LYS A 168 21.24 6.50 -2.46
C LYS A 168 20.03 5.94 -3.25
N SER A 169 20.23 4.90 -4.08
CA SER A 169 19.16 4.23 -4.82
C SER A 169 18.11 3.62 -3.89
N ALA A 170 18.54 2.93 -2.82
CA ALA A 170 17.61 2.32 -1.85
C ALA A 170 16.80 3.36 -1.08
N SER A 171 17.44 4.48 -0.68
CA SER A 171 16.75 5.58 -0.02
C SER A 171 15.70 6.25 -0.93
N ILE A 172 16.06 6.50 -2.21
CA ILE A 172 15.12 7.06 -3.20
C ILE A 172 13.95 6.10 -3.45
N ALA A 173 14.22 4.80 -3.59
CA ALA A 173 13.20 3.78 -3.81
C ALA A 173 12.24 3.67 -2.63
N ALA A 174 12.74 3.70 -1.39
CA ALA A 174 11.93 3.68 -0.19
C ALA A 174 11.01 4.91 -0.11
N ASN A 175 11.55 6.12 -0.36
CA ASN A 175 10.77 7.35 -0.39
C ASN A 175 9.68 7.32 -1.47
N LYS A 176 10.02 6.85 -2.69
CA LYS A 176 9.05 6.70 -3.79
C LYS A 176 7.93 5.74 -3.40
N ALA A 177 8.27 4.56 -2.85
CA ALA A 177 7.29 3.58 -2.40
C ALA A 177 6.37 4.17 -1.33
N PHE A 178 6.92 4.87 -0.34
CA PHE A 178 6.15 5.49 0.73
C PHE A 178 5.17 6.54 0.19
N ILE A 179 5.63 7.49 -0.63
CA ILE A 179 4.80 8.58 -1.17
C ILE A 179 3.69 8.03 -2.09
N MET A 180 4.02 7.08 -2.98
CA MET A 180 3.03 6.50 -3.88
C MET A 180 1.91 5.77 -3.13
N ASN A 181 2.26 5.06 -2.05
CA ASN A 181 1.27 4.44 -1.17
C ASN A 181 0.41 5.48 -0.45
N ARG A 182 1.00 6.59 0.04
CA ARG A 182 0.25 7.68 0.70
C ARG A 182 -0.82 8.29 -0.19
N ILE A 183 -0.60 8.39 -1.49
CA ILE A 183 -1.62 8.87 -2.43
C ILE A 183 -2.84 7.95 -2.41
N GLY A 184 -2.62 6.63 -2.41
CA GLY A 184 -3.71 5.65 -2.26
C GLY A 184 -4.41 5.71 -0.89
N ASP A 185 -3.62 5.91 0.17
CA ASP A 185 -4.11 5.95 1.55
C ASP A 185 -5.03 7.16 1.81
N ILE A 186 -4.82 8.30 1.11
CA ILE A 186 -5.75 9.45 1.12
C ILE A 186 -7.14 9.03 0.59
N GLY A 187 -7.18 8.24 -0.48
CA GLY A 187 -8.43 7.69 -0.98
C GLY A 187 -9.08 6.78 0.06
N PHE A 188 -8.32 5.85 0.65
CA PHE A 188 -8.83 4.92 1.66
C PHE A 188 -9.50 5.64 2.83
N ILE A 189 -8.81 6.64 3.43
CA ILE A 189 -9.39 7.39 4.55
C ILE A 189 -10.63 8.18 4.13
N THR A 190 -10.67 8.68 2.89
CA THR A 190 -11.85 9.37 2.35
C THR A 190 -13.05 8.44 2.27
N GLY A 191 -12.88 7.24 1.72
CA GLY A 191 -13.94 6.23 1.64
C GLY A 191 -14.43 5.79 3.03
N LEU A 192 -13.51 5.54 3.95
CA LEU A 192 -13.78 5.22 5.34
C LEU A 192 -14.62 6.33 6.01
N MET A 193 -14.30 7.60 5.78
CA MET A 193 -15.05 8.73 6.34
C MET A 193 -16.44 8.87 5.74
N ILE A 194 -16.65 8.57 4.45
CA ILE A 194 -17.97 8.56 3.83
C ILE A 194 -18.85 7.49 4.48
N PHE A 195 -18.35 6.25 4.65
CA PHE A 195 -19.08 5.20 5.36
C PHE A 195 -19.38 5.58 6.81
N TYR A 196 -18.41 6.18 7.51
CA TYR A 196 -18.63 6.67 8.88
C TYR A 196 -19.71 7.76 8.94
N THR A 197 -19.73 8.69 7.99
CA THR A 197 -20.76 9.74 7.93
C THR A 197 -22.15 9.12 7.78
N GLN A 198 -22.27 8.07 6.97
CA GLN A 198 -23.56 7.41 6.70
C GLN A 198 -24.02 6.52 7.86
N PHE A 199 -23.11 5.72 8.45
CA PHE A 199 -23.48 4.68 9.39
C PHE A 199 -23.01 4.92 10.83
N GLN A 200 -22.24 5.97 11.10
CA GLN A 200 -21.68 6.31 12.42
C GLN A 200 -20.87 5.16 13.05
N SER A 201 -20.32 4.28 12.25
CA SER A 201 -19.51 3.12 12.66
C SER A 201 -18.36 2.86 11.73
N PHE A 202 -17.26 2.32 12.28
CA PHE A 202 -16.13 1.78 11.51
C PHE A 202 -16.13 0.24 11.49
N ASP A 203 -16.93 -0.41 12.33
CA ASP A 203 -17.04 -1.87 12.39
C ASP A 203 -17.77 -2.39 11.15
N LEU A 204 -17.09 -3.27 10.38
CA LEU A 204 -17.59 -3.79 9.11
C LEU A 204 -18.87 -4.63 9.29
N GLU A 205 -19.01 -5.38 10.39
CA GLU A 205 -20.24 -6.16 10.63
C GLU A 205 -21.43 -5.24 10.91
N VAL A 206 -21.19 -4.12 11.63
CA VAL A 206 -22.23 -3.10 11.84
C VAL A 206 -22.59 -2.44 10.51
N ILE A 207 -21.58 -2.06 9.70
CA ILE A 207 -21.81 -1.46 8.39
C ILE A 207 -22.58 -2.43 7.49
N LYS A 208 -22.21 -3.71 7.45
CA LYS A 208 -22.92 -4.75 6.68
C LYS A 208 -24.39 -4.90 7.11
N SER A 209 -24.65 -4.97 8.41
CA SER A 209 -26.02 -5.07 8.91
C SER A 209 -26.87 -3.86 8.55
N LEU A 210 -26.32 -2.65 8.67
CA LEU A 210 -27.01 -1.41 8.33
C LEU A 210 -27.15 -1.21 6.81
N MET A 211 -26.26 -1.80 6.01
CA MET A 211 -26.35 -1.77 4.55
C MET A 211 -27.56 -2.58 4.05
N ILE A 212 -27.92 -3.69 4.70
CA ILE A 212 -29.12 -4.49 4.36
C ILE A 212 -30.38 -3.65 4.49
N ASP A 213 -30.47 -2.81 5.52
CA ASP A 213 -31.62 -1.97 5.83
C ASP A 213 -31.57 -0.61 5.13
N SER A 214 -30.51 -0.32 4.37
CA SER A 214 -30.39 0.93 3.60
C SER A 214 -31.07 0.81 2.24
N GLU A 215 -31.59 1.91 1.74
CA GLU A 215 -32.28 1.96 0.45
C GLU A 215 -31.85 3.16 -0.40
N ILE A 216 -32.00 3.04 -1.71
CA ILE A 216 -31.89 4.18 -2.62
C ILE A 216 -33.30 4.69 -2.92
N LYS A 217 -33.60 5.88 -2.40
CA LYS A 217 -34.91 6.52 -2.55
C LYS A 217 -34.74 7.90 -3.18
N ASP A 218 -35.46 8.13 -4.27
CA ASP A 218 -35.42 9.40 -5.03
C ASP A 218 -33.98 9.86 -5.37
N GLY A 219 -33.07 8.92 -5.72
CA GLY A 219 -31.69 9.19 -6.04
C GLY A 219 -30.77 9.41 -4.84
N ASN A 220 -31.29 9.28 -3.62
CA ASN A 220 -30.55 9.44 -2.37
C ASN A 220 -30.33 8.08 -1.68
N TRP A 221 -29.13 7.90 -1.13
CA TRP A 221 -28.77 6.78 -0.28
C TRP A 221 -29.23 7.05 1.16
N VAL A 222 -30.25 6.37 1.59
CA VAL A 222 -30.89 6.54 2.91
C VAL A 222 -30.51 5.36 3.80
N ALA A 223 -29.94 5.67 4.97
CA ALA A 223 -29.68 4.69 6.03
C ALA A 223 -30.45 5.10 7.28
N GLN A 224 -31.17 4.14 7.86
CA GLN A 224 -31.93 4.33 9.10
C GLN A 224 -31.44 3.34 10.16
N PHE A 225 -31.09 3.85 11.34
CA PHE A 225 -30.65 3.00 12.45
C PHE A 225 -30.97 3.65 13.81
N THR A 226 -30.97 2.84 14.87
CA THR A 226 -31.22 3.31 16.22
C THR A 226 -29.92 3.42 17.00
N ASN A 227 -29.61 4.61 17.53
CA ASN A 227 -28.47 4.83 18.40
C ASN A 227 -28.96 5.47 19.72
N ASN A 228 -28.59 4.87 20.86
CA ASN A 228 -29.01 5.30 22.20
C ASN A 228 -30.52 5.53 22.34
N GLY A 229 -31.37 4.70 21.67
CA GLY A 229 -32.81 4.80 21.69
C GLY A 229 -33.41 5.92 20.80
N GLN A 230 -32.60 6.62 20.04
CA GLN A 230 -33.01 7.60 19.04
C GLN A 230 -32.90 7.01 17.64
N VAL A 231 -33.90 7.18 16.80
CA VAL A 231 -33.87 6.82 15.39
C VAL A 231 -33.08 7.92 14.66
N ILE A 232 -31.98 7.53 14.02
CA ILE A 232 -31.16 8.39 13.17
C ILE A 232 -31.45 8.02 11.73
N ILE A 233 -31.71 9.02 10.90
CA ILE A 233 -31.84 8.87 9.45
C ILE A 233 -30.78 9.72 8.79
N ASN A 234 -29.81 9.09 8.15
CA ASN A 234 -28.78 9.75 7.35
C ASN A 234 -29.13 9.61 5.87
N THR A 235 -28.98 10.71 5.15
CA THR A 235 -29.29 10.77 3.72
C THR A 235 -28.12 11.43 2.99
N LEU A 236 -27.54 10.72 2.02
CA LEU A 236 -26.54 11.21 1.09
C LEU A 236 -27.03 11.03 -0.35
N ASP A 237 -26.52 11.82 -1.30
CA ASP A 237 -26.73 11.54 -2.73
C ASP A 237 -26.25 10.12 -3.07
N GLY A 238 -27.02 9.35 -3.83
CA GLY A 238 -26.71 7.96 -4.17
C GLY A 238 -25.34 7.75 -4.78
N ARG A 239 -24.80 8.77 -5.47
CA ARG A 239 -23.42 8.74 -6.02
C ARG A 239 -22.33 8.60 -4.97
N TRP A 240 -22.60 8.97 -3.71
CA TRP A 240 -21.62 8.80 -2.63
C TRP A 240 -21.35 7.34 -2.27
N LEU A 241 -22.28 6.41 -2.57
CA LEU A 241 -22.04 4.98 -2.39
C LEU A 241 -20.90 4.50 -3.31
N SER A 242 -21.02 4.78 -4.61
CA SER A 242 -19.96 4.45 -5.59
C SER A 242 -18.66 5.19 -5.28
N ALA A 243 -18.75 6.49 -4.92
CA ALA A 243 -17.57 7.27 -4.55
C ALA A 243 -16.85 6.71 -3.33
N ALA A 244 -17.58 6.22 -2.31
CA ALA A 244 -17.01 5.57 -1.14
C ALA A 244 -16.29 4.26 -1.49
N GLY A 245 -16.92 3.42 -2.32
CA GLY A 245 -16.32 2.17 -2.81
C GLY A 245 -15.03 2.41 -3.61
N ILE A 246 -15.07 3.33 -4.57
CA ILE A 246 -13.88 3.71 -5.37
C ILE A 246 -12.79 4.32 -4.49
N ALA A 247 -13.16 5.12 -3.49
CA ALA A 247 -12.22 5.73 -2.56
C ALA A 247 -11.54 4.67 -1.67
N LEU A 248 -12.26 3.67 -1.14
CA LEU A 248 -11.65 2.52 -0.46
C LEU A 248 -10.71 1.75 -1.39
N PHE A 249 -11.11 1.55 -2.65
CA PHE A 249 -10.28 0.90 -3.66
C PHE A 249 -8.96 1.65 -3.92
N CYS A 250 -8.91 2.98 -3.81
CA CYS A 250 -7.66 3.73 -3.95
C CYS A 250 -6.57 3.25 -2.97
N GLY A 251 -6.93 2.82 -1.75
CA GLY A 251 -5.99 2.17 -0.84
C GLY A 251 -5.39 0.91 -1.45
N ALA A 252 -6.22 0.05 -2.03
CA ALA A 252 -5.76 -1.15 -2.72
C ALA A 252 -4.91 -0.80 -3.96
N VAL A 253 -5.25 0.25 -4.73
CA VAL A 253 -4.43 0.75 -5.86
C VAL A 253 -3.02 1.09 -5.41
N GLY A 254 -2.85 1.73 -4.26
CA GLY A 254 -1.53 2.04 -3.68
C GLY A 254 -0.75 0.77 -3.31
N LYS A 255 -1.25 -0.02 -2.37
CA LYS A 255 -0.53 -1.18 -1.80
C LYS A 255 -0.36 -2.34 -2.79
N SER A 256 -1.37 -2.64 -3.60
CA SER A 256 -1.29 -3.69 -4.63
C SER A 256 -0.70 -3.21 -5.94
N ALA A 257 -0.11 -2.02 -5.97
CA ALA A 257 0.58 -1.47 -7.13
C ALA A 257 -0.27 -1.54 -8.41
N GLN A 258 -1.53 -1.08 -8.35
CA GLN A 258 -2.42 -1.01 -9.49
C GLN A 258 -2.22 0.29 -10.28
N PHE A 259 -2.64 0.30 -11.53
CA PHE A 259 -2.65 1.50 -12.35
C PHE A 259 -3.52 2.61 -11.67
N PRO A 260 -3.03 3.85 -11.60
CA PRO A 260 -1.75 4.37 -12.13
C PRO A 260 -0.57 4.35 -11.14
N LEU A 261 -0.72 3.83 -9.89
CA LEU A 261 0.26 3.96 -8.82
C LEU A 261 1.34 2.84 -8.78
N GLN A 262 1.44 1.97 -9.79
CA GLN A 262 2.31 0.78 -9.79
C GLN A 262 3.82 1.04 -9.86
N VAL A 263 4.25 2.26 -10.17
CA VAL A 263 5.67 2.60 -10.49
C VAL A 263 6.66 2.42 -9.33
N TRP A 264 6.19 2.28 -8.10
CA TRP A 264 7.06 2.09 -6.94
C TRP A 264 7.55 0.66 -6.77
N LEU A 265 6.77 -0.33 -7.20
CA LEU A 265 7.03 -1.74 -6.89
C LEU A 265 8.30 -2.28 -7.58
N PRO A 266 8.62 -1.96 -8.85
CA PRO A 266 9.88 -2.35 -9.48
C PRO A 266 11.11 -1.70 -8.83
N ASP A 267 10.99 -0.50 -8.28
CA ASP A 267 12.09 0.18 -7.59
C ASP A 267 12.29 -0.36 -6.16
N ALA A 268 11.25 -0.92 -5.54
CA ALA A 268 11.35 -1.61 -4.26
C ALA A 268 12.31 -2.81 -4.28
N MET A 269 12.77 -3.23 -5.47
CA MET A 269 13.77 -4.28 -5.66
C MET A 269 15.18 -3.91 -5.14
N GLU A 270 15.43 -2.67 -4.72
CA GLU A 270 16.66 -2.24 -4.05
C GLU A 270 16.83 -2.87 -2.66
N GLY A 271 15.76 -3.29 -2.01
CA GLY A 271 15.79 -4.02 -0.74
C GLY A 271 16.39 -5.43 -0.86
N PRO A 272 16.73 -6.07 0.29
CA PRO A 272 17.21 -7.47 0.31
C PRO A 272 16.20 -8.42 -0.35
N THR A 273 16.71 -9.40 -1.12
CA THR A 273 15.82 -10.31 -1.89
C THR A 273 14.80 -11.09 -1.04
N PRO A 274 15.12 -11.56 0.20
CA PRO A 274 14.09 -12.19 1.04
C PRO A 274 12.95 -11.22 1.44
N VAL A 275 13.24 -9.91 1.57
CA VAL A 275 12.20 -8.88 1.78
C VAL A 275 11.31 -8.78 0.55
N SER A 276 11.91 -8.81 -0.66
CA SER A 276 11.14 -8.80 -1.90
C SER A 276 10.21 -10.03 -1.96
N ALA A 277 10.68 -11.22 -1.56
CA ALA A 277 9.85 -12.41 -1.47
C ALA A 277 8.64 -12.19 -0.54
N LEU A 278 8.85 -11.60 0.63
CA LEU A 278 7.79 -11.36 1.61
C LEU A 278 6.78 -10.31 1.11
N ILE A 279 7.26 -9.15 0.64
CA ILE A 279 6.42 -8.04 0.14
C ILE A 279 5.52 -8.51 -1.02
N HIS A 280 6.07 -9.30 -1.97
CA HIS A 280 5.42 -9.64 -3.22
C HIS A 280 4.55 -10.90 -3.15
N ALA A 281 4.71 -11.75 -2.12
CA ALA A 281 3.99 -13.02 -2.05
C ALA A 281 2.69 -12.94 -1.24
N ALA A 282 2.79 -12.62 0.05
CA ALA A 282 1.68 -12.85 0.98
C ALA A 282 1.34 -11.67 1.89
N THR A 283 2.01 -10.51 1.73
CA THR A 283 1.88 -9.41 2.69
C THR A 283 1.44 -8.11 2.03
N MET A 284 2.32 -7.13 1.90
CA MET A 284 1.95 -5.77 1.51
C MET A 284 1.09 -5.68 0.26
N VAL A 285 1.52 -6.34 -0.83
CA VAL A 285 0.77 -6.27 -2.10
C VAL A 285 -0.49 -7.13 -2.09
N ALA A 286 -0.54 -8.16 -1.25
CA ALA A 286 -1.73 -8.97 -1.02
C ALA A 286 -2.78 -8.23 -0.15
N ALA A 287 -2.35 -7.25 0.66
CA ALA A 287 -3.25 -6.49 1.53
C ALA A 287 -4.36 -5.76 0.77
N GLY A 288 -4.09 -5.24 -0.44
CA GLY A 288 -5.14 -4.58 -1.23
C GLY A 288 -6.19 -5.55 -1.76
N VAL A 289 -5.80 -6.75 -2.19
CA VAL A 289 -6.76 -7.79 -2.59
C VAL A 289 -7.54 -8.28 -1.37
N TYR A 290 -6.87 -8.43 -0.22
CA TYR A 290 -7.52 -8.76 1.05
C TYR A 290 -8.53 -7.69 1.50
N LEU A 291 -8.17 -6.40 1.39
CA LEU A 291 -9.09 -5.29 1.67
C LEU A 291 -10.33 -5.38 0.78
N LEU A 292 -10.15 -5.56 -0.53
CA LEU A 292 -11.28 -5.72 -1.46
C LEU A 292 -12.15 -6.91 -1.06
N ALA A 293 -11.56 -8.03 -0.66
CA ALA A 293 -12.33 -9.18 -0.17
C ALA A 293 -13.11 -8.86 1.11
N ARG A 294 -12.57 -8.07 2.04
CA ARG A 294 -13.25 -7.67 3.28
C ARG A 294 -14.42 -6.72 3.04
N VAL A 295 -14.26 -5.77 2.12
CA VAL A 295 -15.29 -4.78 1.81
C VAL A 295 -16.18 -5.19 0.63
N PHE A 296 -15.95 -6.36 0.04
CA PHE A 296 -16.61 -6.84 -1.18
C PHE A 296 -18.12 -6.67 -1.15
N VAL A 297 -18.76 -7.09 -0.07
CA VAL A 297 -20.22 -7.10 0.08
C VAL A 297 -20.87 -5.72 0.21
N ILE A 298 -20.07 -4.68 0.47
CA ILE A 298 -20.55 -3.29 0.61
C ILE A 298 -20.19 -2.42 -0.60
N LEU A 299 -19.52 -2.97 -1.62
CA LEU A 299 -19.22 -2.27 -2.86
C LEU A 299 -20.38 -2.38 -3.83
N ASP A 300 -20.72 -1.27 -4.48
CA ASP A 300 -21.75 -1.25 -5.52
C ASP A 300 -21.20 -1.68 -6.89
N ALA A 301 -22.07 -1.93 -7.85
CA ALA A 301 -21.73 -2.39 -9.19
C ALA A 301 -20.78 -1.42 -9.92
N GLN A 302 -20.97 -0.11 -9.77
CA GLN A 302 -20.13 0.90 -10.45
C GLN A 302 -18.71 0.89 -9.88
N ALA A 303 -18.54 0.79 -8.57
CA ALA A 303 -17.23 0.66 -7.96
C ALA A 303 -16.53 -0.64 -8.39
N LEU A 304 -17.26 -1.77 -8.46
CA LEU A 304 -16.73 -3.05 -8.91
C LEU A 304 -16.32 -3.02 -10.37
N GLU A 305 -17.07 -2.36 -11.27
CA GLU A 305 -16.67 -2.17 -12.66
C GLU A 305 -15.37 -1.38 -12.80
N VAL A 306 -15.18 -0.32 -12.00
CA VAL A 306 -13.91 0.43 -11.96
C VAL A 306 -12.77 -0.47 -11.47
N VAL A 307 -13.00 -1.29 -10.44
CA VAL A 307 -12.02 -2.27 -9.93
C VAL A 307 -11.62 -3.26 -11.04
N ALA A 308 -12.60 -3.79 -11.78
CA ALA A 308 -12.36 -4.73 -12.88
C ALA A 308 -11.51 -4.12 -14.00
N ILE A 309 -11.86 -2.93 -14.46
CA ILE A 309 -11.16 -2.23 -15.55
C ILE A 309 -9.73 -1.89 -15.14
N VAL A 310 -9.53 -1.32 -13.94
CA VAL A 310 -8.18 -0.98 -13.44
C VAL A 310 -7.33 -2.23 -13.28
N GLY A 311 -7.90 -3.33 -12.79
CA GLY A 311 -7.22 -4.62 -12.69
C GLY A 311 -6.76 -5.15 -14.04
N ALA A 312 -7.63 -5.16 -15.04
CA ALA A 312 -7.31 -5.61 -16.40
C ALA A 312 -6.20 -4.78 -17.07
N ILE A 313 -6.30 -3.44 -16.98
CA ILE A 313 -5.28 -2.52 -17.50
C ILE A 313 -3.94 -2.79 -16.80
N THR A 314 -3.95 -2.94 -15.49
CA THR A 314 -2.74 -3.22 -14.70
C THR A 314 -2.09 -4.53 -15.14
N ALA A 315 -2.88 -5.60 -15.26
CA ALA A 315 -2.39 -6.92 -15.65
C ALA A 315 -1.66 -6.88 -17.01
N PHE A 316 -2.27 -6.24 -17.99
CA PHE A 316 -1.74 -6.14 -19.35
C PHE A 316 -0.49 -5.24 -19.44
N MET A 317 -0.57 -4.02 -18.87
CA MET A 317 0.55 -3.07 -18.91
C MET A 317 1.81 -3.61 -18.24
N ALA A 318 1.65 -4.28 -17.10
CA ALA A 318 2.76 -4.87 -16.37
C ALA A 318 3.36 -6.08 -17.09
N ALA A 319 2.54 -6.92 -17.73
CA ALA A 319 3.03 -8.04 -18.54
C ALA A 319 3.89 -7.55 -19.71
N ILE A 320 3.48 -6.50 -20.40
CA ILE A 320 4.29 -5.87 -21.47
C ILE A 320 5.59 -5.31 -20.88
N ALA A 321 5.57 -4.65 -19.73
CA ALA A 321 6.78 -4.12 -19.11
C ALA A 321 7.81 -5.21 -18.75
N ALA A 322 7.34 -6.40 -18.38
CA ALA A 322 8.21 -7.53 -18.06
C ALA A 322 9.00 -8.09 -19.26
N LEU A 323 8.51 -7.88 -20.52
CA LEU A 323 9.09 -8.46 -21.73
C LEU A 323 10.53 -8.03 -21.99
N SER A 324 10.93 -6.82 -21.61
CA SER A 324 12.21 -6.22 -21.99
C SER A 324 13.16 -5.95 -20.79
N GLN A 325 12.78 -6.25 -19.57
CA GLN A 325 13.63 -6.01 -18.40
C GLN A 325 14.87 -6.91 -18.40
N PHE A 326 16.00 -6.34 -17.96
CA PHE A 326 17.29 -7.06 -17.83
C PHE A 326 17.49 -7.64 -16.42
N ASP A 327 16.91 -7.02 -15.41
CA ASP A 327 17.03 -7.40 -14.01
C ASP A 327 16.01 -8.48 -13.64
N ILE A 328 16.50 -9.61 -13.10
CA ILE A 328 15.65 -10.74 -12.70
C ILE A 328 14.57 -10.31 -11.66
N LYS A 329 14.95 -9.49 -10.68
CA LYS A 329 14.02 -9.01 -9.66
C LYS A 329 12.96 -8.08 -10.25
N LYS A 330 13.34 -7.21 -11.22
CA LYS A 330 12.36 -6.35 -11.91
C LYS A 330 11.40 -7.14 -12.77
N VAL A 331 11.84 -8.19 -13.49
CA VAL A 331 10.92 -9.10 -14.19
C VAL A 331 9.92 -9.71 -13.22
N LEU A 332 10.39 -10.21 -12.06
CA LEU A 332 9.54 -10.78 -11.04
C LEU A 332 8.59 -9.75 -10.42
N ALA A 333 9.01 -8.49 -10.26
CA ALA A 333 8.16 -7.41 -9.76
C ALA A 333 7.04 -7.07 -10.75
N TYR A 334 7.34 -6.86 -12.03
CA TYR A 334 6.32 -6.61 -13.05
C TYR A 334 5.37 -7.80 -13.21
N SER A 335 5.88 -9.01 -13.12
CA SER A 335 5.02 -10.20 -13.13
C SER A 335 4.13 -10.28 -11.88
N THR A 336 4.55 -9.75 -10.71
CA THR A 336 3.70 -9.62 -9.52
C THR A 336 2.59 -8.60 -9.77
N ILE A 337 2.91 -7.40 -10.28
CA ILE A 337 1.91 -6.38 -10.64
C ILE A 337 0.86 -6.96 -11.58
N SER A 338 1.30 -7.71 -12.59
CA SER A 338 0.41 -8.36 -13.56
C SER A 338 -0.54 -9.36 -12.90
N GLN A 339 -0.05 -10.22 -12.00
CA GLN A 339 -0.89 -11.21 -11.30
C GLN A 339 -1.83 -10.55 -10.29
N LEU A 340 -1.39 -9.49 -9.60
CA LEU A 340 -2.28 -8.69 -8.74
C LEU A 340 -3.38 -8.01 -9.56
N GLY A 341 -3.07 -7.56 -10.78
CA GLY A 341 -4.08 -7.06 -11.72
C GLY A 341 -5.18 -8.09 -12.01
N TYR A 342 -4.83 -9.37 -12.22
CA TYR A 342 -5.80 -10.45 -12.35
C TYR A 342 -6.67 -10.62 -11.10
N MET A 343 -6.07 -10.58 -9.89
CA MET A 343 -6.81 -10.74 -8.64
C MET A 343 -7.77 -9.56 -8.40
N VAL A 344 -7.31 -8.34 -8.64
CA VAL A 344 -8.13 -7.13 -8.53
C VAL A 344 -9.27 -7.16 -9.55
N MET A 345 -8.99 -7.54 -10.80
CA MET A 345 -9.99 -7.73 -11.84
C MET A 345 -11.03 -8.78 -11.42
N ALA A 346 -10.59 -9.92 -10.86
CA ALA A 346 -11.48 -10.97 -10.35
C ALA A 346 -12.42 -10.44 -9.26
N MET A 347 -11.91 -9.66 -8.29
CA MET A 347 -12.77 -9.01 -7.30
C MET A 347 -13.79 -8.07 -7.96
N GLY A 348 -13.38 -7.30 -8.97
CA GLY A 348 -14.24 -6.34 -9.67
C GLY A 348 -15.35 -6.97 -10.50
N ILE A 349 -15.14 -8.17 -11.06
CA ILE A 349 -16.16 -8.90 -11.81
C ILE A 349 -17.08 -9.77 -10.91
N GLY A 350 -16.90 -9.74 -9.60
CA GLY A 350 -17.66 -10.57 -8.68
C GLY A 350 -17.06 -11.97 -8.41
N ALA A 351 -15.96 -12.33 -9.04
CA ALA A 351 -15.27 -13.61 -8.89
C ALA A 351 -14.41 -13.67 -7.60
N TYR A 352 -15.04 -13.47 -6.46
CA TYR A 352 -14.40 -13.40 -5.14
C TYR A 352 -13.54 -14.63 -4.84
N THR A 353 -14.11 -15.81 -5.01
CA THR A 353 -13.46 -17.09 -4.72
C THR A 353 -12.25 -17.32 -5.63
N SER A 354 -12.39 -17.08 -6.94
CA SER A 354 -11.32 -17.22 -7.93
C SER A 354 -10.16 -16.25 -7.67
N GLY A 355 -10.48 -15.00 -7.28
CA GLY A 355 -9.49 -14.00 -6.90
C GLY A 355 -8.69 -14.39 -5.66
N LEU A 356 -9.34 -14.89 -4.60
CA LEU A 356 -8.69 -15.41 -3.40
C LEU A 356 -7.90 -16.69 -3.66
N PHE A 357 -8.43 -17.59 -4.48
CA PHE A 357 -7.71 -18.80 -4.88
C PHE A 357 -6.39 -18.44 -5.56
N HIS A 358 -6.43 -17.48 -6.48
CA HIS A 358 -5.20 -17.01 -7.12
C HIS A 358 -4.25 -16.31 -6.15
N LEU A 359 -4.75 -15.59 -5.14
CA LEU A 359 -3.93 -14.99 -4.08
C LEU A 359 -3.13 -16.05 -3.32
N VAL A 360 -3.77 -17.18 -2.95
CA VAL A 360 -3.14 -18.26 -2.19
C VAL A 360 -2.08 -18.98 -3.03
N THR A 361 -2.41 -19.38 -4.26
CA THR A 361 -1.46 -20.06 -5.16
C THR A 361 -0.29 -19.15 -5.51
N HIS A 362 -0.57 -17.88 -5.78
CA HIS A 362 0.42 -16.85 -6.06
C HIS A 362 1.41 -16.67 -4.92
N ALA A 363 0.94 -16.68 -3.66
CA ALA A 363 1.81 -16.55 -2.50
C ALA A 363 2.92 -17.60 -2.49
N PHE A 364 2.62 -18.86 -2.85
CA PHE A 364 3.60 -19.94 -2.86
C PHE A 364 4.58 -19.81 -4.02
N PHE A 365 4.11 -19.73 -5.26
CA PHE A 365 5.03 -19.70 -6.39
C PHE A 365 5.83 -18.38 -6.48
N LYS A 366 5.30 -17.25 -6.00
CA LYS A 366 6.04 -15.98 -5.99
C LYS A 366 7.12 -15.94 -4.93
N ALA A 367 6.80 -16.36 -3.71
CA ALA A 367 7.84 -16.51 -2.69
C ALA A 367 8.96 -17.42 -3.19
N GLY A 368 8.60 -18.55 -3.81
CA GLY A 368 9.54 -19.50 -4.39
C GLY A 368 10.42 -18.91 -5.49
N LEU A 369 9.85 -18.15 -6.43
CA LEU A 369 10.61 -17.46 -7.49
C LEU A 369 11.61 -16.44 -6.93
N PHE A 370 11.18 -15.60 -5.99
CA PHE A 370 12.06 -14.62 -5.38
C PHE A 370 13.15 -15.25 -4.52
N LEU A 371 12.83 -16.29 -3.73
CA LEU A 371 13.84 -16.99 -2.94
C LEU A 371 14.82 -17.75 -3.83
N SER A 372 14.38 -18.38 -4.92
CA SER A 372 15.27 -19.01 -5.90
C SER A 372 16.16 -17.98 -6.61
N ALA A 373 15.61 -16.84 -7.02
CA ALA A 373 16.40 -15.71 -7.52
C ALA A 373 17.40 -15.21 -6.47
N GLY A 374 16.99 -15.20 -5.20
CA GLY A 374 17.88 -14.88 -4.07
C GLY A 374 19.06 -15.83 -3.93
N ILE A 375 18.87 -17.14 -4.14
CA ILE A 375 19.97 -18.11 -4.17
C ILE A 375 20.95 -17.77 -5.31
N ILE A 376 20.43 -17.53 -6.51
CA ILE A 376 21.27 -17.21 -7.70
C ILE A 376 22.09 -15.94 -7.42
N ILE A 377 21.45 -14.87 -6.99
CA ILE A 377 22.08 -13.59 -6.68
C ILE A 377 23.12 -13.75 -5.56
N HIS A 378 22.80 -14.50 -4.50
CA HIS A 378 23.71 -14.74 -3.38
C HIS A 378 24.97 -15.51 -3.81
N GLN A 379 24.84 -16.48 -4.72
CA GLN A 379 25.99 -17.23 -5.25
C GLN A 379 26.82 -16.36 -6.20
N LEU A 380 26.19 -15.56 -7.05
CA LEU A 380 26.89 -14.63 -7.93
C LEU A 380 27.66 -13.57 -7.14
N HIS A 381 27.11 -13.03 -6.05
CA HIS A 381 27.85 -12.10 -5.18
C HIS A 381 29.11 -12.69 -4.54
N LYS A 382 29.23 -14.02 -4.43
CA LYS A 382 30.47 -14.66 -3.95
C LYS A 382 31.59 -14.54 -4.95
N LEU A 383 31.27 -14.37 -6.25
CA LEU A 383 32.24 -14.19 -7.32
C LEU A 383 32.75 -12.75 -7.45
N GLU A 384 32.12 -11.80 -6.76
CA GLU A 384 32.58 -10.40 -6.74
C GLU A 384 33.89 -10.30 -5.95
N SER A 385 34.87 -9.61 -6.54
CA SER A 385 36.15 -9.24 -5.93
C SER A 385 36.46 -7.78 -6.25
N LYS A 386 37.53 -7.23 -5.69
CA LYS A 386 37.97 -5.85 -6.00
C LYS A 386 38.21 -5.63 -7.50
N ASP A 387 38.59 -6.68 -8.21
CA ASP A 387 38.91 -6.64 -9.64
C ASP A 387 37.76 -7.11 -10.53
N VAL A 388 36.62 -7.57 -9.94
CA VAL A 388 35.48 -8.13 -10.67
C VAL A 388 34.20 -7.54 -10.09
N MET A 389 33.74 -6.42 -10.67
CA MET A 389 32.51 -5.74 -10.31
C MET A 389 31.47 -5.93 -11.41
N PHE A 390 30.30 -6.44 -11.05
CA PHE A 390 29.15 -6.62 -11.95
C PHE A 390 27.84 -6.53 -11.19
N ASN A 391 26.73 -6.40 -11.91
CA ASN A 391 25.41 -6.46 -11.28
C ASN A 391 24.90 -7.91 -11.24
N ALA A 392 24.91 -8.53 -10.08
CA ALA A 392 24.46 -9.91 -9.87
C ALA A 392 22.94 -10.14 -10.14
N GLN A 393 22.15 -9.08 -10.34
CA GLN A 393 20.73 -9.16 -10.69
C GLN A 393 20.52 -9.15 -12.21
N ASP A 394 21.53 -8.82 -13.00
CA ASP A 394 21.44 -8.69 -14.45
C ASP A 394 21.52 -10.07 -15.14
N MET A 395 20.41 -10.45 -15.81
CA MET A 395 20.35 -11.73 -16.55
C MET A 395 21.35 -11.84 -17.71
N ARG A 396 21.93 -10.70 -18.17
CA ARG A 396 22.94 -10.71 -19.26
C ARG A 396 24.25 -11.31 -18.83
N VAL A 397 24.59 -11.29 -17.54
CA VAL A 397 25.81 -11.92 -17.01
C VAL A 397 25.60 -13.38 -16.61
N MET A 398 24.35 -13.87 -16.64
CA MET A 398 23.99 -15.25 -16.29
C MET A 398 24.11 -16.17 -17.51
N GLY A 399 23.49 -17.31 -17.49
CA GLY A 399 23.48 -18.35 -18.54
C GLY A 399 24.06 -19.66 -18.06
N GLY A 400 23.54 -20.79 -18.55
CA GLY A 400 24.06 -22.13 -18.26
C GLY A 400 24.00 -22.56 -16.79
N LEU A 401 23.36 -21.80 -15.90
CA LEU A 401 23.37 -22.04 -14.44
C LEU A 401 22.75 -23.38 -14.02
N ARG A 402 21.94 -24.03 -14.89
CA ARG A 402 21.37 -25.36 -14.61
C ARG A 402 22.44 -26.44 -14.34
N LYS A 403 23.63 -26.30 -14.90
CA LYS A 403 24.74 -27.25 -14.69
C LYS A 403 25.36 -27.11 -13.31
N HIS A 404 25.38 -25.89 -12.75
CA HIS A 404 26.01 -25.57 -11.48
C HIS A 404 25.01 -25.57 -10.31
N MET A 405 23.73 -25.28 -10.60
CA MET A 405 22.66 -25.12 -9.60
C MET A 405 21.42 -25.94 -9.99
N PRO A 406 21.53 -27.28 -10.15
CA PRO A 406 20.43 -28.12 -10.68
C PRO A 406 19.19 -28.15 -9.77
N LYS A 407 19.35 -28.16 -8.44
CA LYS A 407 18.22 -28.13 -7.50
C LYS A 407 17.47 -26.81 -7.56
N THR A 408 18.18 -25.70 -7.59
CA THR A 408 17.60 -24.36 -7.73
C THR A 408 16.88 -24.23 -9.08
N PHE A 409 17.46 -24.75 -10.17
CA PHE A 409 16.83 -24.78 -11.48
C PHE A 409 15.49 -25.54 -11.46
N PHE A 410 15.48 -26.74 -10.89
CA PHE A 410 14.26 -27.56 -10.87
C PHE A 410 13.11 -26.88 -10.08
N CYS A 411 13.42 -26.32 -8.89
CA CYS A 411 12.43 -25.58 -8.12
C CYS A 411 11.95 -24.31 -8.86
N PHE A 412 12.90 -23.55 -9.44
CA PHE A 412 12.56 -22.36 -10.23
C PHE A 412 11.66 -22.70 -11.43
N LEU A 413 11.90 -23.82 -12.10
CA LEU A 413 11.09 -24.29 -13.20
C LEU A 413 9.65 -24.57 -12.76
N ILE A 414 9.43 -25.26 -11.62
CA ILE A 414 8.09 -25.52 -11.07
C ILE A 414 7.34 -24.19 -10.86
N PHE A 415 7.97 -23.24 -10.20
CA PHE A 415 7.35 -21.93 -9.95
C PHE A 415 7.06 -21.15 -11.24
N ALA A 416 7.95 -21.23 -12.20
CA ALA A 416 7.83 -20.57 -13.49
C ALA A 416 6.67 -21.17 -14.31
N LEU A 417 6.50 -22.49 -14.30
CA LEU A 417 5.39 -23.18 -14.95
C LEU A 417 4.04 -22.86 -14.26
N ALA A 418 4.04 -22.75 -12.91
CA ALA A 418 2.87 -22.28 -12.17
C ALA A 418 2.52 -20.84 -12.53
N LEU A 419 3.51 -19.93 -12.61
CA LEU A 419 3.30 -18.54 -13.03
C LEU A 419 2.76 -18.45 -14.48
N ALA A 420 3.28 -19.23 -15.39
CA ALA A 420 2.81 -19.29 -16.78
C ALA A 420 1.36 -19.80 -16.89
N GLY A 421 0.87 -20.50 -15.87
CA GLY A 421 -0.47 -21.10 -15.88
C GLY A 421 -0.54 -22.35 -16.76
N LEU A 422 0.42 -23.25 -16.64
CA LEU A 422 0.41 -24.51 -17.38
C LEU A 422 -0.32 -25.61 -16.59
N PRO A 423 -1.07 -26.49 -17.29
CA PRO A 423 -1.77 -27.62 -16.65
C PRO A 423 -0.86 -28.44 -15.74
N GLY A 424 -1.39 -28.87 -14.60
CA GLY A 424 -0.66 -29.63 -13.58
C GLY A 424 0.01 -28.77 -12.49
N PHE A 425 0.00 -27.46 -12.59
CA PHE A 425 0.51 -26.52 -11.61
C PHE A 425 -0.61 -25.68 -10.97
N SER A 426 -0.41 -25.23 -9.72
CA SER A 426 -1.43 -24.51 -8.96
C SER A 426 -1.91 -23.22 -9.64
N GLY A 427 -1.02 -22.52 -10.34
CA GLY A 427 -1.35 -21.29 -11.05
C GLY A 427 -2.26 -21.48 -12.26
N PHE A 428 -2.33 -22.68 -12.85
CA PHE A 428 -3.29 -22.99 -13.89
C PHE A 428 -4.71 -22.96 -13.33
N LEU A 429 -4.98 -23.75 -12.29
CA LEU A 429 -6.30 -23.88 -11.69
C LEU A 429 -6.90 -22.51 -11.30
N SER A 430 -6.11 -21.69 -10.62
CA SER A 430 -6.59 -20.40 -10.12
C SER A 430 -6.72 -19.34 -11.22
N LYS A 431 -5.85 -19.34 -12.24
CA LYS A 431 -5.94 -18.38 -13.35
C LYS A 431 -7.05 -18.73 -14.31
N ASP A 432 -7.24 -20.01 -14.58
CA ASP A 432 -8.31 -20.51 -15.44
C ASP A 432 -9.69 -20.17 -14.85
N ALA A 433 -9.86 -20.35 -13.54
CA ALA A 433 -11.07 -19.91 -12.83
C ALA A 433 -11.37 -18.41 -13.05
N ILE A 434 -10.35 -17.53 -12.93
CA ILE A 434 -10.54 -16.08 -13.18
C ILE A 434 -10.93 -15.79 -14.63
N LEU A 435 -10.29 -16.47 -15.59
CA LEU A 435 -10.58 -16.26 -17.02
C LEU A 435 -11.97 -16.75 -17.41
N LEU A 436 -12.43 -17.84 -16.80
CA LEU A 436 -13.78 -18.36 -16.99
C LEU A 436 -14.84 -17.38 -16.45
N ASP A 437 -14.68 -16.96 -15.20
CA ASP A 437 -15.59 -15.99 -14.58
C ASP A 437 -15.62 -14.66 -15.37
N LEU A 438 -14.46 -14.23 -15.90
CA LEU A 438 -14.35 -13.02 -16.72
C LEU A 438 -15.08 -13.16 -18.06
N ALA A 439 -14.96 -14.31 -18.72
CA ALA A 439 -15.66 -14.55 -19.99
C ALA A 439 -17.18 -14.56 -19.80
N VAL A 440 -17.67 -15.20 -18.72
CA VAL A 440 -19.09 -15.16 -18.34
C VAL A 440 -19.54 -13.72 -18.07
N TRP A 441 -18.78 -12.97 -17.28
CA TRP A 441 -19.12 -11.58 -16.96
C TRP A 441 -19.14 -10.68 -18.21
N ALA A 442 -18.17 -10.84 -19.11
CA ALA A 442 -18.10 -10.06 -20.35
C ALA A 442 -19.29 -10.37 -21.29
N ASP A 443 -19.71 -11.63 -21.35
CA ASP A 443 -20.85 -12.06 -22.17
C ASP A 443 -22.17 -11.49 -21.63
N ILE A 444 -22.36 -11.50 -20.31
CA ILE A 444 -23.56 -10.93 -19.65
C ILE A 444 -23.62 -9.41 -19.86
N LYS A 445 -22.51 -8.70 -19.68
CA LYS A 445 -22.46 -7.22 -19.79
C LYS A 445 -22.44 -6.72 -21.23
N GLY A 446 -21.78 -7.45 -22.14
CA GLY A 446 -21.65 -7.10 -23.56
C GLY A 446 -20.86 -5.82 -23.85
N GLY A 447 -20.82 -5.39 -25.09
CA GLY A 447 -20.28 -4.09 -25.52
C GLY A 447 -18.81 -3.88 -25.16
N GLY A 448 -18.52 -2.77 -24.48
CA GLY A 448 -17.15 -2.39 -24.08
C GLY A 448 -16.51 -3.30 -23.02
N PHE A 449 -17.29 -4.14 -22.35
CA PHE A 449 -16.81 -5.03 -21.30
C PHE A 449 -16.03 -6.26 -21.80
N TYR A 450 -16.01 -6.51 -23.12
CA TYR A 450 -15.06 -7.45 -23.75
C TYR A 450 -13.60 -6.93 -23.72
N ILE A 451 -13.35 -5.63 -23.50
CA ILE A 451 -11.99 -5.08 -23.45
C ILE A 451 -11.17 -5.70 -22.30
N PRO A 452 -11.66 -5.75 -21.04
CA PRO A 452 -10.97 -6.47 -19.96
C PRO A 452 -10.64 -7.93 -20.31
N GLU A 453 -11.53 -8.62 -20.96
CA GLU A 453 -11.33 -10.01 -21.39
C GLU A 453 -10.18 -10.14 -22.39
N VAL A 454 -10.17 -9.33 -23.46
CA VAL A 454 -9.08 -9.30 -24.45
C VAL A 454 -7.74 -8.96 -23.80
N LEU A 455 -7.71 -8.00 -22.88
CA LEU A 455 -6.50 -7.64 -22.13
C LEU A 455 -6.00 -8.81 -21.26
N ALA A 456 -6.92 -9.52 -20.60
CA ALA A 456 -6.57 -10.66 -19.76
C ALA A 456 -6.01 -11.82 -20.57
N PHE A 457 -6.66 -12.24 -21.66
CA PHE A 457 -6.14 -13.29 -22.54
C PHE A 457 -4.82 -12.89 -23.20
N GLY A 458 -4.67 -11.63 -23.64
CA GLY A 458 -3.39 -11.10 -24.13
C GLY A 458 -2.27 -11.18 -23.07
N THR A 459 -2.62 -10.98 -21.80
CA THR A 459 -1.69 -11.11 -20.68
C THR A 459 -1.20 -12.55 -20.49
N VAL A 460 -2.01 -13.58 -20.78
CA VAL A 460 -1.57 -14.99 -20.73
C VAL A 460 -0.41 -15.23 -21.70
N LEU A 461 -0.55 -14.73 -22.94
CA LEU A 461 0.49 -14.83 -23.97
C LEU A 461 1.82 -14.21 -23.50
N PHE A 462 1.76 -12.98 -22.98
CA PHE A 462 2.96 -12.28 -22.53
C PHE A 462 3.58 -12.92 -21.28
N THR A 463 2.74 -13.43 -20.37
CA THR A 463 3.21 -14.11 -19.15
C THR A 463 4.05 -15.34 -19.48
N SER A 464 3.56 -16.21 -20.36
CA SER A 464 4.29 -17.40 -20.77
C SER A 464 5.57 -17.08 -21.55
N PHE A 465 5.54 -16.06 -22.40
CA PHE A 465 6.71 -15.57 -23.13
C PHE A 465 7.82 -15.07 -22.20
N TYR A 466 7.55 -14.08 -21.31
CA TYR A 466 8.63 -13.54 -20.46
C TYR A 466 9.13 -14.56 -19.43
N THR A 467 8.27 -15.46 -19.01
CA THR A 467 8.64 -16.54 -18.08
C THR A 467 9.64 -17.49 -18.73
N LEU A 468 9.37 -17.95 -19.96
CA LEU A 468 10.30 -18.80 -20.68
C LEU A 468 11.60 -18.05 -21.04
N ARG A 469 11.49 -16.79 -21.49
CA ARG A 469 12.65 -15.92 -21.72
C ARG A 469 13.58 -15.88 -20.50
N MET A 470 13.02 -15.67 -19.31
CA MET A 470 13.77 -15.63 -18.06
C MET A 470 14.49 -16.96 -17.79
N ILE A 471 13.80 -18.11 -17.96
CA ILE A 471 14.37 -19.44 -17.80
C ILE A 471 15.54 -19.65 -18.77
N LEU A 472 15.36 -19.33 -20.05
CA LEU A 472 16.38 -19.51 -21.08
C LEU A 472 17.62 -18.67 -20.82
N LEU A 473 17.44 -17.40 -20.46
CA LEU A 473 18.54 -16.46 -20.20
C LEU A 473 19.36 -16.82 -18.96
N ILE A 474 18.75 -17.39 -17.93
CA ILE A 474 19.40 -17.71 -16.67
C ILE A 474 20.04 -19.09 -16.70
N PHE A 475 19.31 -20.10 -17.14
CA PHE A 475 19.68 -21.49 -16.93
C PHE A 475 20.23 -22.20 -18.17
N PHE A 476 19.98 -21.66 -19.37
CA PHE A 476 20.42 -22.28 -20.62
C PHE A 476 21.55 -21.49 -21.29
N GLY A 477 22.13 -22.08 -22.33
CA GLY A 477 23.31 -21.51 -23.00
C GLY A 477 24.59 -21.72 -22.21
N ASN A 478 25.54 -20.80 -22.40
CA ASN A 478 26.82 -20.77 -21.69
C ASN A 478 26.80 -19.75 -20.57
N PHE A 479 27.54 -20.00 -19.49
CA PHE A 479 27.71 -19.02 -18.44
C PHE A 479 28.55 -17.84 -18.96
N ARG A 480 27.92 -16.65 -19.01
CA ARG A 480 28.49 -15.50 -19.74
C ARG A 480 29.46 -14.68 -18.91
N LEU A 481 29.37 -14.69 -17.59
CA LEU A 481 30.26 -13.92 -16.71
C LEU A 481 31.76 -14.25 -16.89
N PRO A 482 32.18 -15.53 -16.99
CA PRO A 482 33.61 -15.87 -17.24
C PRO A 482 34.15 -15.27 -18.54
N VAL A 483 33.32 -15.25 -19.59
CA VAL A 483 33.67 -14.69 -20.89
C VAL A 483 33.82 -13.18 -20.83
N ILE A 484 32.86 -12.51 -20.19
CA ILE A 484 32.83 -11.05 -20.00
C ILE A 484 34.06 -10.60 -19.19
N MET A 485 34.42 -11.37 -18.15
CA MET A 485 35.51 -11.04 -17.21
C MET A 485 36.83 -11.68 -17.57
N GLN A 486 36.93 -12.47 -18.66
CA GLN A 486 38.10 -13.21 -19.11
C GLN A 486 38.75 -14.11 -18.02
N LYS A 487 37.91 -14.67 -17.13
CA LYS A 487 38.32 -15.55 -16.01
C LYS A 487 37.51 -16.85 -16.02
N ASN A 488 38.04 -17.88 -16.69
CA ASN A 488 37.35 -19.15 -16.91
C ASN A 488 37.09 -19.99 -15.63
N GLU A 489 37.80 -19.72 -14.54
CA GLU A 489 37.66 -20.48 -13.28
C GLU A 489 36.45 -20.10 -12.44
N LEU A 490 35.80 -18.95 -12.72
CA LEU A 490 34.67 -18.44 -11.96
C LEU A 490 33.45 -19.40 -11.94
N SER A 491 33.29 -20.24 -12.96
CA SER A 491 32.18 -21.18 -13.04
C SER A 491 32.24 -22.33 -12.00
N ASN A 492 33.45 -22.69 -11.55
CA ASN A 492 33.67 -23.83 -10.65
C ASN A 492 33.25 -23.52 -9.19
N GLU A 493 33.11 -22.23 -8.84
CA GLU A 493 32.73 -21.81 -7.49
C GLU A 493 31.21 -21.80 -7.28
N LEU A 494 30.40 -21.84 -8.36
CA LEU A 494 28.96 -21.80 -8.27
C LEU A 494 28.40 -23.16 -7.80
N LYS A 495 27.51 -23.13 -6.82
CA LYS A 495 26.80 -24.29 -6.26
C LYS A 495 25.37 -23.93 -5.88
N ASP A 496 24.50 -24.93 -5.74
CA ASP A 496 23.20 -24.72 -5.08
C ASP A 496 23.39 -24.09 -3.70
N GLY A 497 22.34 -23.42 -3.22
CA GLY A 497 22.29 -22.91 -1.86
C GLY A 497 22.46 -24.00 -0.83
N ASN A 498 22.91 -23.65 0.38
CA ASN A 498 22.95 -24.59 1.49
C ASN A 498 21.50 -25.03 1.86
N TRP A 499 21.39 -26.05 2.72
CA TRP A 499 20.08 -26.61 3.07
C TRP A 499 19.14 -25.60 3.73
N ILE A 500 19.66 -24.63 4.50
CA ILE A 500 18.86 -23.57 5.15
C ILE A 500 18.15 -22.69 4.09
N MET A 501 18.79 -22.45 2.96
CA MET A 501 18.17 -21.71 1.84
C MET A 501 17.30 -22.60 0.95
N MET A 502 17.71 -23.86 0.75
CA MET A 502 17.02 -24.78 -0.17
C MET A 502 15.71 -25.34 0.42
N ALA A 503 15.66 -25.62 1.72
CA ALA A 503 14.46 -26.21 2.34
C ALA A 503 13.19 -25.34 2.16
N PRO A 504 13.21 -24.02 2.43
CA PRO A 504 12.07 -23.15 2.11
C PRO A 504 11.65 -23.20 0.64
N VAL A 505 12.60 -23.23 -0.28
CA VAL A 505 12.33 -23.25 -1.71
C VAL A 505 11.70 -24.58 -2.14
N ILE A 506 12.20 -25.73 -1.62
CA ILE A 506 11.64 -27.04 -1.91
C ILE A 506 10.20 -27.19 -1.39
N ILE A 507 9.95 -26.69 -0.15
CA ILE A 507 8.61 -26.71 0.45
C ILE A 507 7.63 -25.89 -0.43
N LEU A 508 8.02 -24.69 -0.83
CA LEU A 508 7.19 -23.84 -1.70
C LEU A 508 6.97 -24.49 -3.09
N ALA A 509 7.98 -25.20 -3.63
CA ALA A 509 7.83 -25.89 -4.90
C ALA A 509 6.79 -27.02 -4.83
N ALA A 510 6.80 -27.79 -3.74
CA ALA A 510 5.77 -28.80 -3.49
C ALA A 510 4.36 -28.19 -3.41
N LEU A 511 4.21 -27.06 -2.69
CA LEU A 511 2.94 -26.34 -2.56
C LEU A 511 2.49 -25.63 -3.85
N SER A 512 3.36 -25.49 -4.84
CA SER A 512 3.03 -24.90 -6.15
C SER A 512 2.53 -25.92 -7.18
N LEU A 513 2.43 -27.18 -6.80
CA LEU A 513 1.89 -28.24 -7.66
C LEU A 513 0.36 -28.23 -7.64
N GLY A 514 -0.28 -28.50 -8.76
CA GLY A 514 -1.75 -28.57 -8.90
C GLY A 514 -2.42 -29.57 -7.96
N PRO A 515 -1.89 -30.81 -7.79
CA PRO A 515 -2.49 -31.81 -6.92
C PRO A 515 -2.69 -31.40 -5.46
N VAL A 516 -2.00 -30.37 -4.96
CA VAL A 516 -2.22 -29.81 -3.60
C VAL A 516 -3.62 -29.20 -3.47
N PHE A 517 -4.17 -28.66 -4.55
CA PHE A 517 -5.46 -27.97 -4.56
C PHE A 517 -6.60 -28.82 -5.14
N GLY A 518 -6.29 -29.87 -5.91
CA GLY A 518 -7.24 -30.79 -6.50
C GLY A 518 -6.56 -31.73 -7.49
N LEU A 519 -7.11 -32.94 -7.64
CA LEU A 519 -6.57 -33.95 -8.56
C LEU A 519 -7.08 -33.77 -10.01
N THR A 520 -8.06 -32.91 -10.21
CA THR A 520 -8.66 -32.60 -11.51
C THR A 520 -8.11 -31.30 -12.08
N LEU A 521 -8.22 -31.11 -13.38
CA LEU A 521 -7.90 -29.85 -14.05
C LEU A 521 -9.06 -28.83 -13.99
N ASN A 522 -10.20 -29.23 -13.41
CA ASN A 522 -11.33 -28.33 -13.23
C ASN A 522 -11.19 -27.57 -11.90
N PRO A 523 -11.14 -26.21 -11.91
CA PRO A 523 -11.03 -25.37 -10.71
C PRO A 523 -12.16 -25.60 -9.69
N GLU A 524 -13.38 -25.88 -10.14
CA GLU A 524 -14.58 -26.07 -9.30
C GLU A 524 -14.43 -27.24 -8.33
N HIS A 525 -13.69 -28.27 -8.70
CA HIS A 525 -13.41 -29.44 -7.85
C HIS A 525 -12.19 -29.21 -6.92
N SER A 526 -11.74 -27.97 -6.78
CA SER A 526 -10.72 -27.62 -5.80
C SER A 526 -11.35 -27.50 -4.40
N TRP A 527 -10.74 -28.14 -3.41
CA TRP A 527 -11.16 -27.99 -2.02
C TRP A 527 -11.21 -26.52 -1.57
N PHE A 528 -10.39 -25.66 -2.18
CA PHE A 528 -10.36 -24.23 -1.85
C PHE A 528 -11.65 -23.51 -2.29
N VAL A 529 -12.15 -23.83 -3.48
CA VAL A 529 -13.39 -23.24 -4.01
C VAL A 529 -14.58 -23.65 -3.15
N GLU A 530 -14.67 -24.93 -2.77
CA GLU A 530 -15.71 -25.43 -1.88
C GLU A 530 -15.65 -24.78 -0.48
N ALA A 531 -14.43 -24.51 0.00
CA ALA A 531 -14.18 -23.95 1.33
C ALA A 531 -14.44 -22.45 1.45
N MET A 532 -14.35 -21.71 0.33
CA MET A 532 -14.43 -20.24 0.30
C MET A 532 -15.53 -19.77 -0.67
N PRO A 533 -16.81 -20.00 -0.36
CA PRO A 533 -17.90 -19.58 -1.24
C PRO A 533 -17.95 -18.04 -1.33
N THR A 534 -18.38 -17.54 -2.49
CA THR A 534 -18.61 -16.10 -2.70
C THR A 534 -19.71 -15.60 -1.75
N PRO A 535 -19.46 -14.53 -0.99
CA PRO A 535 -20.46 -13.97 -0.08
C PRO A 535 -21.61 -13.33 -0.87
N ILE A 536 -22.79 -13.28 -0.23
CA ILE A 536 -23.98 -12.61 -0.79
C ILE A 536 -23.77 -11.10 -0.72
N TYR A 537 -24.12 -10.38 -1.79
CA TYR A 537 -24.11 -8.91 -1.81
C TYR A 537 -25.15 -8.33 -0.86
N LEU A 538 -24.74 -7.27 -0.14
CA LEU A 538 -25.61 -6.53 0.81
C LEU A 538 -26.03 -5.16 0.26
N VAL A 539 -25.51 -4.77 -0.89
CA VAL A 539 -25.82 -3.47 -1.51
C VAL A 539 -27.26 -3.47 -2.02
N PRO A 540 -28.00 -2.35 -1.91
CA PRO A 540 -29.36 -2.23 -2.45
C PRO A 540 -29.47 -2.74 -3.88
N ALA A 541 -30.53 -3.47 -4.20
CA ALA A 541 -30.70 -4.20 -5.47
C ALA A 541 -30.47 -3.36 -6.74
N VAL A 542 -30.79 -2.06 -6.70
CA VAL A 542 -30.55 -1.12 -7.83
C VAL A 542 -29.05 -0.95 -8.16
N TYR A 543 -28.17 -1.22 -7.19
CA TYR A 543 -26.71 -1.08 -7.33
C TYR A 543 -25.97 -2.41 -7.17
N ALA A 544 -26.71 -3.51 -7.00
CA ALA A 544 -26.11 -4.84 -6.94
C ALA A 544 -25.44 -5.19 -8.28
N ALA A 545 -24.26 -5.81 -8.23
CA ALA A 545 -23.72 -6.45 -9.42
C ALA A 545 -24.66 -7.58 -9.85
N GLU A 546 -25.00 -7.63 -11.14
CA GLU A 546 -25.72 -8.79 -11.67
C GLU A 546 -24.90 -10.03 -11.34
N SER A 547 -25.53 -10.96 -10.62
CA SER A 547 -24.85 -12.17 -10.19
C SER A 547 -24.53 -13.07 -11.41
N LEU A 548 -23.36 -13.69 -11.40
CA LEU A 548 -22.97 -14.72 -12.37
C LEU A 548 -23.86 -15.99 -12.33
N VAL A 549 -24.93 -15.97 -11.51
CA VAL A 549 -25.71 -17.14 -11.09
C VAL A 549 -26.72 -17.64 -12.16
N ASP A 550 -27.00 -16.90 -13.23
CA ASP A 550 -28.05 -17.23 -14.19
C ASP A 550 -27.58 -17.89 -15.49
N VAL A 551 -26.35 -18.42 -15.55
CA VAL A 551 -25.86 -19.16 -16.73
C VAL A 551 -26.26 -20.62 -16.62
N SER A 552 -26.85 -21.17 -17.70
CA SER A 552 -27.21 -22.58 -17.68
C SER A 552 -25.97 -23.48 -17.55
N PRO A 553 -26.04 -24.61 -16.84
CA PRO A 553 -24.89 -25.53 -16.70
C PRO A 553 -24.25 -25.96 -18.02
N GLU A 554 -25.05 -26.18 -19.06
CA GLU A 554 -24.57 -26.57 -20.39
C GLU A 554 -23.76 -25.45 -21.07
N THR A 555 -24.23 -24.20 -20.95
CA THR A 555 -23.51 -23.02 -21.49
C THR A 555 -22.20 -22.80 -20.72
N PHE A 556 -22.22 -23.01 -19.42
CA PHE A 556 -21.03 -22.87 -18.57
C PHE A 556 -19.96 -23.91 -18.90
N GLU A 557 -20.32 -25.21 -19.09
CA GLU A 557 -19.38 -26.25 -19.47
C GLU A 557 -18.80 -26.01 -20.87
N ALA A 558 -19.61 -25.57 -21.83
CA ALA A 558 -19.15 -25.27 -23.19
C ALA A 558 -18.16 -24.07 -23.17
N LEU A 559 -18.47 -23.05 -22.43
CA LEU A 559 -17.59 -21.85 -22.25
C LEU A 559 -16.29 -22.24 -21.56
N HIS A 560 -16.34 -23.08 -20.52
CA HIS A 560 -15.16 -23.58 -19.82
C HIS A 560 -14.21 -24.32 -20.75
N GLY A 561 -14.75 -25.21 -21.61
CA GLY A 561 -13.93 -25.89 -22.61
C GLY A 561 -13.25 -24.94 -23.60
N LEU A 562 -13.95 -23.90 -24.03
CA LEU A 562 -13.41 -22.87 -24.93
C LEU A 562 -12.32 -22.02 -24.25
N VAL A 563 -12.59 -21.52 -23.04
CA VAL A 563 -11.66 -20.71 -22.24
C VAL A 563 -10.37 -21.48 -21.98
N ASN A 564 -10.47 -22.74 -21.58
CA ASN A 564 -9.33 -23.62 -21.38
C ASN A 564 -8.51 -23.81 -22.69
N ALA A 565 -9.16 -24.08 -23.81
CA ALA A 565 -8.48 -24.27 -25.08
C ALA A 565 -7.75 -22.97 -25.52
N VAL A 566 -8.39 -21.83 -25.37
CA VAL A 566 -7.81 -20.52 -25.73
C VAL A 566 -6.66 -20.16 -24.79
N SER A 567 -6.82 -20.32 -23.48
CA SER A 567 -5.77 -19.97 -22.49
C SER A 567 -4.53 -20.85 -22.65
N ILE A 568 -4.70 -22.15 -22.79
CA ILE A 568 -3.59 -23.10 -23.08
C ILE A 568 -2.96 -22.79 -24.43
N GLY A 569 -3.76 -22.55 -25.47
CA GLY A 569 -3.27 -22.20 -26.82
C GLY A 569 -2.40 -20.93 -26.78
N LEU A 570 -2.85 -19.86 -26.13
CA LEU A 570 -2.09 -18.62 -25.99
C LEU A 570 -0.82 -18.83 -25.16
N ALA A 571 -0.88 -19.62 -24.10
CA ALA A 571 0.30 -19.95 -23.31
C ALA A 571 1.35 -20.70 -24.13
N LEU A 572 0.94 -21.71 -24.93
CA LEU A 572 1.82 -22.44 -25.80
C LEU A 572 2.41 -21.56 -26.92
N ILE A 573 1.62 -20.67 -27.52
CA ILE A 573 2.09 -19.71 -28.52
C ILE A 573 3.17 -18.80 -27.90
N GLY A 574 2.94 -18.28 -26.69
CA GLY A 574 3.91 -17.47 -25.97
C GLY A 574 5.22 -18.22 -25.67
N ILE A 575 5.12 -19.50 -25.30
CA ILE A 575 6.27 -20.38 -25.10
C ILE A 575 7.03 -20.59 -26.43
N VAL A 576 6.35 -20.91 -27.51
CA VAL A 576 6.97 -21.13 -28.82
C VAL A 576 7.70 -19.88 -29.31
N ILE A 577 7.03 -18.73 -29.25
CA ILE A 577 7.64 -17.44 -29.64
C ILE A 577 8.84 -17.12 -28.74
N GLY A 578 8.72 -17.31 -27.43
CA GLY A 578 9.80 -17.10 -26.46
C GLY A 578 11.01 -18.02 -26.73
N TYR A 579 10.76 -19.30 -27.06
CA TYR A 579 11.81 -20.25 -27.41
C TYR A 579 12.52 -19.87 -28.71
N LEU A 580 11.79 -19.56 -29.78
CA LEU A 580 12.38 -19.15 -31.04
C LEU A 580 13.22 -17.87 -30.91
N ALA A 581 12.76 -16.94 -30.09
CA ALA A 581 13.42 -15.65 -29.86
C ALA A 581 14.69 -15.76 -29.00
N TYR A 582 14.66 -16.60 -27.94
CA TYR A 582 15.69 -16.61 -26.89
C TYR A 582 16.38 -17.97 -26.68
N LYS A 583 16.16 -18.96 -27.58
CA LYS A 583 16.99 -20.17 -27.54
C LYS A 583 18.48 -19.81 -27.64
N PRO A 584 19.40 -20.58 -27.03
CA PRO A 584 20.82 -20.30 -27.08
C PRO A 584 21.32 -20.05 -28.51
N ASN A 585 22.09 -18.98 -28.70
CA ASN A 585 22.62 -18.50 -29.98
C ASN A 585 21.56 -17.94 -30.96
N ALA A 586 20.33 -17.67 -30.52
CA ALA A 586 19.38 -16.94 -31.34
C ALA A 586 19.80 -15.47 -31.49
N LYS A 587 19.51 -14.85 -32.66
CA LYS A 587 19.87 -13.46 -32.94
C LYS A 587 19.34 -12.48 -31.88
N LEU A 588 18.10 -12.66 -31.42
CA LEU A 588 17.51 -11.82 -30.36
C LEU A 588 18.16 -12.05 -29.00
N GLU A 589 18.58 -13.25 -28.67
CA GLU A 589 19.33 -13.55 -27.44
C GLU A 589 20.68 -12.84 -27.45
N GLN A 590 21.43 -12.91 -28.54
CA GLN A 590 22.72 -12.22 -28.69
C GLN A 590 22.54 -10.70 -28.61
N GLU A 591 21.58 -10.15 -29.37
CA GLU A 591 21.26 -8.73 -29.32
C GLU A 591 20.85 -8.27 -27.92
N PHE A 592 20.10 -9.06 -27.16
CA PHE A 592 19.71 -8.76 -25.79
C PHE A 592 20.92 -8.69 -24.85
N VAL A 593 21.86 -9.60 -25.00
CA VAL A 593 23.09 -9.65 -24.16
C VAL A 593 24.00 -8.46 -24.43
N GLU A 594 24.14 -8.05 -25.69
CA GLU A 594 25.08 -7.00 -26.10
C GLU A 594 24.57 -5.57 -25.87
N ARG A 595 23.25 -5.37 -25.81
CA ARG A 595 22.65 -4.03 -25.77
C ARG A 595 22.39 -3.52 -24.36
N ARG A 596 22.48 -2.20 -24.24
CA ARG A 596 22.07 -1.48 -23.01
C ARG A 596 20.56 -1.19 -22.99
N GLU A 597 19.93 -1.01 -24.14
CA GLU A 597 18.52 -0.66 -24.28
C GLU A 597 17.88 -1.38 -25.47
N PRO A 598 16.58 -1.76 -25.40
CA PRO A 598 15.87 -2.36 -26.53
C PRO A 598 15.71 -1.36 -27.69
N ARG A 599 15.69 -1.86 -28.92
CA ARG A 599 15.41 -1.06 -30.12
C ARG A 599 13.90 -1.04 -30.42
N GLY A 600 13.50 0.04 -31.11
CA GLY A 600 12.12 0.21 -31.59
C GLY A 600 11.16 0.73 -30.52
N PHE A 601 10.05 1.31 -30.98
CA PHE A 601 9.03 1.94 -30.14
C PHE A 601 8.48 1.00 -29.07
N PHE A 602 8.03 -0.21 -29.46
CA PHE A 602 7.47 -1.18 -28.50
C PHE A 602 8.49 -1.66 -27.46
N GLY A 603 9.75 -1.89 -27.86
CA GLY A 603 10.81 -2.24 -26.91
C GLY A 603 11.07 -1.13 -25.89
N GLN A 604 11.08 0.11 -26.31
CA GLN A 604 11.25 1.26 -25.41
C GLN A 604 10.04 1.48 -24.50
N VAL A 605 8.81 1.40 -25.02
CA VAL A 605 7.59 1.48 -24.22
C VAL A 605 7.56 0.40 -23.12
N SER A 606 7.90 -0.83 -23.48
CA SER A 606 8.03 -1.95 -22.53
C SER A 606 9.12 -1.67 -21.49
N PHE A 607 10.31 -1.27 -21.91
CA PHE A 607 11.47 -1.06 -21.03
C PHE A 607 11.28 0.09 -20.05
N TYR A 608 10.75 1.21 -20.53
CA TYR A 608 10.46 2.41 -19.73
C TYR A 608 9.06 2.38 -19.08
N HIS A 609 8.41 1.22 -19.03
CA HIS A 609 7.13 1.04 -18.39
C HIS A 609 6.12 2.13 -18.80
N TRP A 610 5.84 2.23 -20.10
CA TRP A 610 4.91 3.21 -20.68
C TRP A 610 5.28 4.67 -20.37
N TYR A 611 6.55 4.95 -20.07
CA TYR A 611 7.07 6.28 -19.68
C TYR A 611 6.37 6.88 -18.45
N GLN A 612 5.74 6.07 -17.62
CA GLN A 612 5.01 6.56 -16.43
C GLN A 612 5.93 7.29 -15.45
N ASP A 613 7.15 6.79 -15.19
CA ASP A 613 8.12 7.49 -14.34
C ASP A 613 8.50 8.85 -14.92
N ALA A 614 8.61 8.97 -16.23
CA ALA A 614 8.86 10.24 -16.89
C ALA A 614 7.69 11.20 -16.74
N LEU A 615 6.45 10.70 -16.83
CA LEU A 615 5.24 11.49 -16.58
C LEU A 615 5.21 12.01 -15.14
N TYR A 616 5.45 11.14 -14.15
CA TYR A 616 5.46 11.53 -12.74
C TYR A 616 6.54 12.56 -12.44
N THR A 617 7.78 12.33 -12.89
CA THR A 617 8.91 13.21 -12.57
C THR A 617 8.89 14.52 -13.36
N LYS A 618 8.59 14.49 -14.66
CA LYS A 618 8.68 15.67 -15.54
C LYS A 618 7.41 16.52 -15.56
N ALA A 619 6.23 15.93 -15.36
CA ALA A 619 4.97 16.66 -15.36
C ALA A 619 4.45 16.88 -13.94
N ILE A 620 4.10 15.80 -13.22
CA ILE A 620 3.39 15.90 -11.92
C ILE A 620 4.28 16.53 -10.85
N LEU A 621 5.50 16.01 -10.65
CA LEU A 621 6.42 16.53 -9.63
C LEU A 621 6.80 17.98 -9.94
N LYS A 622 7.08 18.32 -11.22
CA LYS A 622 7.37 19.68 -11.62
C LYS A 622 6.20 20.63 -11.36
N PHE A 623 4.97 20.20 -11.65
CA PHE A 623 3.76 20.98 -11.33
C PHE A 623 3.61 21.22 -9.82
N VAL A 624 3.78 20.18 -9.00
CA VAL A 624 3.73 20.29 -7.52
C VAL A 624 4.80 21.25 -7.02
N MET A 625 6.05 21.16 -7.53
CA MET A 625 7.14 22.08 -7.15
C MET A 625 6.86 23.53 -7.54
N LEU A 626 6.29 23.77 -8.72
CA LEU A 626 5.87 25.12 -9.14
C LEU A 626 4.78 25.68 -8.21
N LYS A 627 3.79 24.87 -7.85
CA LYS A 627 2.75 25.26 -6.89
C LYS A 627 3.34 25.55 -5.51
N ALA A 628 4.25 24.70 -5.03
CA ALA A 628 4.92 24.91 -3.74
C ALA A 628 5.73 26.22 -3.73
N GLN A 629 6.44 26.54 -4.82
CA GLN A 629 7.15 27.81 -4.98
C GLN A 629 6.21 29.01 -4.98
N ALA A 630 5.08 28.90 -5.72
CA ALA A 630 4.06 29.95 -5.75
C ALA A 630 3.43 30.20 -4.38
N LEU A 631 3.11 29.12 -3.64
CA LEU A 631 2.57 29.22 -2.27
C LEU A 631 3.60 29.79 -1.29
N SER A 632 4.87 29.39 -1.40
CA SER A 632 5.95 29.96 -0.58
C SER A 632 6.18 31.44 -0.89
N TRP A 633 6.06 31.84 -2.15
CA TRP A 633 6.12 33.25 -2.53
C TRP A 633 4.95 34.04 -1.94
N PHE A 634 3.73 33.49 -2.04
CA PHE A 634 2.52 34.11 -1.47
C PHE A 634 2.63 34.27 0.06
N ASP A 635 3.07 33.23 0.74
CA ASP A 635 3.28 33.23 2.19
C ASP A 635 4.24 34.37 2.60
N LYS A 636 5.45 34.39 2.00
CA LYS A 636 6.48 35.38 2.33
C LYS A 636 6.11 36.82 1.96
N HIS A 637 5.46 37.04 0.80
CA HIS A 637 5.24 38.40 0.31
C HIS A 637 3.86 38.95 0.65
N VAL A 638 2.85 38.09 0.74
CA VAL A 638 1.48 38.54 1.05
C VAL A 638 1.19 38.37 2.55
N ILE A 639 1.34 37.17 3.11
CA ILE A 639 0.98 36.92 4.51
C ILE A 639 1.99 37.59 5.44
N ASP A 640 3.28 37.26 5.32
CA ASP A 640 4.33 37.88 6.13
C ASP A 640 4.44 39.37 5.84
N GLY A 641 4.28 39.80 4.59
CA GLY A 641 4.25 41.20 4.19
C GLY A 641 3.13 41.99 4.86
N PHE A 642 1.95 41.39 5.00
CA PHE A 642 0.82 41.97 5.73
C PHE A 642 1.09 42.06 7.22
N VAL A 643 1.60 40.98 7.82
CA VAL A 643 1.96 40.94 9.26
C VAL A 643 3.04 41.99 9.60
N ASP A 644 4.11 42.03 8.77
CA ASP A 644 5.18 43.01 8.90
C ASP A 644 4.69 44.47 8.69
N GLY A 645 3.81 44.66 7.69
CA GLY A 645 3.16 45.93 7.41
C GLY A 645 2.35 46.42 8.62
N PHE A 646 1.58 45.51 9.22
CA PHE A 646 0.82 45.80 10.44
C PHE A 646 1.73 46.14 11.61
N ALA A 647 2.78 45.35 11.82
CA ALA A 647 3.77 45.65 12.88
C ALA A 647 4.47 47.02 12.69
N LYS A 648 4.87 47.33 11.43
CA LYS A 648 5.44 48.65 11.08
C LYS A 648 4.45 49.80 11.32
N SER A 649 3.18 49.59 10.96
CA SER A 649 2.13 50.60 11.22
C SER A 649 1.95 50.89 12.72
N GLN A 650 2.02 49.86 13.55
CA GLN A 650 2.00 50.01 15.02
C GLN A 650 3.19 50.82 15.52
N VAL A 651 4.39 50.60 15.01
CA VAL A 651 5.60 51.38 15.36
C VAL A 651 5.45 52.85 14.90
N ILE A 652 4.95 53.07 13.68
CA ILE A 652 4.67 54.44 13.18
C ILE A 652 3.65 55.13 14.08
N PHE A 653 2.57 54.45 14.42
CA PHE A 653 1.54 54.99 15.31
C PHE A 653 2.11 55.32 16.71
N ALA A 654 2.93 54.43 17.26
CA ALA A 654 3.63 54.72 18.54
C ALA A 654 4.55 55.94 18.45
N HIS A 655 5.23 56.17 17.35
CA HIS A 655 6.02 57.37 17.13
C HIS A 655 5.16 58.64 17.01
N LEU A 656 4.02 58.55 16.33
CA LEU A 656 3.06 59.67 16.25
C LEU A 656 2.48 60.01 17.61
N MET A 657 2.12 59.00 18.40
CA MET A 657 1.64 59.21 19.77
C MET A 657 2.71 59.85 20.68
N LYS A 658 3.98 59.38 20.58
CA LYS A 658 5.11 59.98 21.28
C LYS A 658 5.37 61.41 20.86
N TRP A 659 5.25 61.73 19.54
CA TRP A 659 5.37 63.09 19.03
C TRP A 659 4.25 63.98 19.57
N PHE A 660 2.98 63.52 19.53
CA PHE A 660 1.83 64.24 20.07
C PHE A 660 1.96 64.50 21.57
N ASP A 661 2.35 63.48 22.31
CA ASP A 661 2.58 63.60 23.75
C ASP A 661 3.62 64.68 24.05
N ARG A 662 4.78 64.59 23.40
CA ARG A 662 5.90 65.55 23.64
C ARG A 662 5.58 67.01 23.27
N TYR A 663 4.95 67.19 22.08
CA TYR A 663 4.75 68.56 21.57
C TYR A 663 3.41 69.20 21.97
N PHE A 664 2.39 68.38 22.15
CA PHE A 664 1.05 68.84 22.45
C PHE A 664 0.76 68.74 23.93
N VAL A 665 0.88 67.59 24.55
CA VAL A 665 0.56 67.39 25.95
C VAL A 665 1.61 68.05 26.84
N ASP A 666 2.88 67.72 26.70
CA ASP A 666 3.98 68.34 27.43
C ASP A 666 4.12 69.84 27.11
N GLY A 667 3.89 70.17 25.80
CA GLY A 667 3.86 71.56 25.36
C GLY A 667 2.82 72.41 26.09
N LEU A 668 1.60 71.91 26.28
CA LEU A 668 0.53 72.55 27.05
C LEU A 668 0.88 72.64 28.55
N VAL A 669 1.46 71.56 29.07
CA VAL A 669 1.94 71.60 30.48
C VAL A 669 3.02 72.66 30.67
N HIS A 670 4.00 72.74 29.78
CA HIS A 670 5.03 73.77 29.82
C HIS A 670 4.46 75.19 29.66
N LEU A 671 3.47 75.34 28.74
CA LEU A 671 2.79 76.61 28.57
C LEU A 671 2.06 77.07 29.83
N THR A 672 1.32 76.12 30.47
CA THR A 672 0.63 76.44 31.77
C THR A 672 1.62 76.76 32.86
N VAL A 673 2.72 76.04 32.97
CA VAL A 673 3.80 76.34 33.96
C VAL A 673 4.44 77.66 33.61
N PHE A 674 4.74 77.97 32.37
CA PHE A 674 5.32 79.21 31.92
C PHE A 674 4.38 80.40 32.20
N THR A 675 3.10 80.26 31.83
CA THR A 675 2.09 81.32 32.07
C THR A 675 1.87 81.52 33.57
N GLY A 676 1.76 80.45 34.36
CA GLY A 676 1.68 80.49 35.80
C GLY A 676 2.91 81.18 36.44
N GLY A 677 4.11 80.85 35.94
CA GLY A 677 5.34 81.43 36.32
C GLY A 677 5.42 82.94 35.99
N ARG A 678 4.95 83.31 34.80
CA ARG A 678 4.87 84.77 34.38
C ARG A 678 3.86 85.52 35.21
N ILE A 679 2.69 84.95 35.46
CA ILE A 679 1.69 85.55 36.36
C ILE A 679 2.26 85.68 37.74
N GLY A 680 2.95 84.68 38.27
CA GLY A 680 3.62 84.70 39.56
C GLY A 680 4.72 85.76 39.64
N GLN A 681 5.49 85.98 38.57
CA GLN A 681 6.47 87.07 38.48
C GLN A 681 5.80 88.45 38.47
N LEU A 682 4.70 88.61 37.74
CA LEU A 682 3.91 89.85 37.73
C LEU A 682 3.32 90.15 39.13
N THR A 683 2.72 89.16 39.76
CA THR A 683 2.16 89.33 41.10
C THR A 683 3.25 89.60 42.11
N ARG A 684 4.43 88.99 42.01
CA ARG A 684 5.59 89.28 42.89
C ARG A 684 6.17 90.67 42.67
N SER A 685 6.12 91.16 41.42
CA SER A 685 6.58 92.54 41.13
C SER A 685 5.71 93.60 41.81
N ILE A 686 4.44 93.29 42.09
CA ILE A 686 3.49 94.13 42.81
C ILE A 686 3.77 94.11 44.33
N GLN A 687 4.39 92.99 44.80
CA GLN A 687 4.79 92.88 46.21
C GLN A 687 6.14 93.58 46.52
N SER A 688 6.11 94.84 46.59
CA SER A 688 7.29 95.68 46.79
C SER A 688 7.87 95.58 48.22
N GLY A 689 7.27 94.90 49.19
CA GLY A 689 7.66 94.81 50.57
C GLY A 689 7.42 96.11 51.37
N ASN A 690 6.95 97.13 50.69
CA ASN A 690 6.70 98.44 51.29
C ASN A 690 5.25 98.52 51.77
N VAL A 691 5.01 98.48 53.05
CA VAL A 691 3.69 98.51 53.72
C VAL A 691 2.83 99.64 53.19
N GLN A 692 3.45 100.85 52.95
CA GLN A 692 2.71 101.98 52.42
C GLN A 692 2.11 101.70 51.00
N ALA A 693 2.83 101.01 50.17
CA ALA A 693 2.31 100.66 48.83
C ALA A 693 1.13 99.69 48.94
N TYR A 694 1.13 98.73 49.87
CA TYR A 694 0.00 97.83 50.09
C TYR A 694 -1.24 98.54 50.65
N ILE A 695 -1.04 99.48 51.55
CA ILE A 695 -2.14 100.29 52.06
C ILE A 695 -2.74 101.15 50.95
N LEU A 696 -1.89 101.76 50.09
CA LEU A 696 -2.36 102.58 48.95
C LEU A 696 -3.13 101.72 47.94
N THR A 697 -2.62 100.50 47.53
CA THR A 697 -3.31 99.67 46.64
C THR A 697 -4.63 99.10 47.20
N SER A 698 -4.67 98.79 48.47
CA SER A 698 -5.92 98.42 49.16
C SER A 698 -6.95 99.52 49.17
N PHE A 699 -6.47 100.76 49.40
CA PHE A 699 -7.33 101.95 49.37
C PHE A 699 -7.89 102.24 48.00
N VAL A 700 -7.05 102.11 46.91
CA VAL A 700 -7.47 102.24 45.51
C VAL A 700 -8.48 101.16 45.14
N PHE A 701 -8.21 99.92 45.56
CA PHE A 701 -9.13 98.80 45.30
C PHE A 701 -10.49 98.98 46.00
N LEU A 702 -10.48 99.49 47.22
CA LEU A 702 -11.70 99.78 47.95
C LEU A 702 -12.49 100.96 47.35
N ILE A 703 -11.84 101.95 46.78
CA ILE A 703 -12.47 103.04 46.06
C ILE A 703 -13.07 102.50 44.76
N LEU A 704 -12.34 101.67 43.98
CA LEU A 704 -12.85 101.03 42.74
C LEU A 704 -14.00 100.13 43.07
N LEU A 705 -13.96 99.35 44.15
CA LEU A 705 -15.06 98.49 44.59
C LEU A 705 -16.31 99.29 44.98
N MET A 706 -16.08 100.40 45.68
CA MET A 706 -17.19 101.37 46.03
C MET A 706 -17.79 101.95 44.74
N LEU A 707 -16.94 102.38 43.80
CA LEU A 707 -17.44 102.88 42.48
C LEU A 707 -18.22 101.82 41.75
N TYR A 708 -17.75 100.58 41.75
CA TYR A 708 -18.48 99.46 41.10
C TYR A 708 -19.80 99.11 41.79
N LEU A 709 -19.91 99.30 43.09
CA LEU A 709 -21.13 99.11 43.86
C LEU A 709 -22.11 100.28 43.80
N VAL A 710 -21.66 101.49 43.42
CA VAL A 710 -22.50 102.67 43.29
C VAL A 710 -22.99 102.91 41.86
N PHE A 711 -22.26 102.40 40.85
CA PHE A 711 -22.65 102.35 39.41
C PHE A 711 -23.03 100.94 38.98
#